data_189c953db9ee2928ea6e39eb076eb818
#
_entry.id   189c953db9ee2928ea6e39eb076eb818
#
_cell.length_a   1.000
_cell.length_b   1.000
_cell.length_c   1.000
_cell.angle_alpha   90.00
_cell.angle_beta   90.00
_cell.angle_gamma   90.00
#
_symmetry.space_group_name_H-M   'P 1'
#
loop_
_entity.id
_entity.type
_entity.pdbx_description
1 polymer ?
#
loop_
_entity_poly.entity_id
_entity_poly.type
_entity_poly.pdbx_seq_one_letter_code
_entity_poly.pdbx_strand_id
1 'polypeptide(L)'
;MKKNIKRLLIGTLILFVVWSCVTVFIIFKDNKNIVINKELGILSVSTIDNINIKIGNDFYIKDEGKKLVVYDFNNNVISEYLEEFTNYELFLEKYIVITNKNFKKIIDKYGNVLAKGSQVKKARDDKYILVDNALYDKDMNRIYTLDFTGNFEFTADISNDLLIVEAYQKGSKSIIVDIKEEKVLYRDFENSTYYVDNNKLTYFRFTKDNKGYLFDTRTKEILYEDITYDNESYVGYNTFMYKDNIYYIDDDVIYGDTSKIDKKYVMSKDTCDIGYKLKNKDGKVVIDKCMYAYKVLFDNAILGINNEENILFYKDKEISGGLITLEGDYIKVADAVDLLGDGTTYKYYDKTLKQLDIDENTDISYVTKGVYQSYNYFNYEYYFLDKDLKKYSDKLFGIDCNNNGYCNVYKNNNEHYLYKDGKKVSDDVFVSINISDKKIILESLYKTYVLTLGENKVKKLDFNAQFNINLDDIIKKYDLKDIEFKINKNEELFKKFAFIVENNNMLLGYKKEVYDLFEIVVDNKKYLDEFYFLHKLGYLNILDAEELENGKAAGTYEDYATRINLVSDTASVLYHELIHFVDFSFNNKTSTTLYKCGDKIDVYDAVPNIPDGCDYISVNFTNYITEAGAEAFTTKYFTKRINAYNFGTYYLDALEYIYGTDEVNKWYFDDDNYFIKVLYDEYGDEKKVMHILDALSDTTSLNMTYKYTGELLDILVDLYKKNNGEDYLNDKKFVLLLRPMLDFMNADNSKYYKEIYSLDINLDFLNSIKDEVDYECFSSFVEPFIMNDKMYISWYVWDISVSRSAVIYIDYDFNKEEIKDYKLLEEW
;
A
#
# COMPACT_ATOMS: atom_id res chain seq x y z
N MET A 1 -19.20 62.60 -35.47
CA MET A 1 -19.97 61.94 -34.46
C MET A 1 -20.26 60.44 -34.69
N LYS A 2 -20.85 60.04 -35.84
CA LYS A 2 -21.13 58.63 -36.16
C LYS A 2 -19.89 57.68 -36.14
N LYS A 3 -18.71 58.13 -36.51
CA LYS A 3 -17.47 57.29 -36.54
C LYS A 3 -16.93 57.01 -35.13
N ASN A 4 -17.10 57.92 -34.21
CA ASN A 4 -16.65 57.74 -32.80
C ASN A 4 -17.62 56.85 -32.01
N ILE A 5 -18.93 56.94 -32.28
CA ILE A 5 -19.93 56.06 -31.68
C ILE A 5 -19.70 54.59 -32.10
N LYS A 6 -19.36 54.37 -33.40
CA LYS A 6 -19.06 53.03 -33.93
C LYS A 6 -17.79 52.45 -33.31
N ARG A 7 -16.77 53.30 -33.04
CA ARG A 7 -15.54 52.87 -32.32
C ARG A 7 -15.79 52.55 -30.85
N LEU A 8 -16.63 53.34 -30.22
CA LEU A 8 -17.04 53.12 -28.82
C LEU A 8 -17.83 51.79 -28.67
N LEU A 9 -18.81 51.54 -29.58
CA LEU A 9 -19.59 50.31 -29.63
C LEU A 9 -18.71 49.05 -29.90
N ILE A 10 -17.74 49.14 -30.79
CA ILE A 10 -16.80 48.04 -31.05
C ILE A 10 -15.89 47.81 -29.82
N GLY A 11 -15.41 48.90 -29.18
CA GLY A 11 -14.60 48.77 -27.97
C GLY A 11 -15.38 48.15 -26.80
N THR A 12 -16.65 48.51 -26.63
CA THR A 12 -17.53 47.92 -25.59
C THR A 12 -17.85 46.46 -25.88
N LEU A 13 -18.05 46.10 -27.16
CA LEU A 13 -18.29 44.71 -27.55
C LEU A 13 -17.04 43.84 -27.34
N ILE A 14 -15.86 44.35 -27.66
CA ILE A 14 -14.58 43.66 -27.40
C ILE A 14 -14.36 43.46 -25.89
N LEU A 15 -14.60 44.50 -25.09
CA LEU A 15 -14.52 44.41 -23.61
C LEU A 15 -15.51 43.40 -23.04
N PHE A 16 -16.72 43.35 -23.58
CA PHE A 16 -17.74 42.38 -23.14
C PHE A 16 -17.36 40.96 -23.53
N VAL A 17 -16.82 40.76 -24.75
CA VAL A 17 -16.32 39.43 -25.19
C VAL A 17 -15.11 39.01 -24.36
N VAL A 18 -14.16 39.90 -24.11
CA VAL A 18 -13.01 39.61 -23.23
C VAL A 18 -13.45 39.33 -21.81
N TRP A 19 -14.38 40.10 -21.26
CA TRP A 19 -14.93 39.88 -19.93
C TRP A 19 -15.71 38.56 -19.85
N SER A 20 -16.51 38.22 -20.86
CA SER A 20 -17.21 36.94 -20.97
C SER A 20 -16.23 35.76 -21.09
N CYS A 21 -15.16 35.90 -21.89
CA CYS A 21 -14.12 34.88 -22.00
C CYS A 21 -13.34 34.74 -20.70
N VAL A 22 -13.02 35.83 -20.01
CA VAL A 22 -12.34 35.79 -18.69
C VAL A 22 -13.25 35.16 -17.64
N THR A 23 -14.54 35.54 -17.62
CA THR A 23 -15.52 34.95 -16.69
C THR A 23 -15.73 33.46 -16.96
N VAL A 24 -15.84 33.07 -18.24
CA VAL A 24 -15.88 31.64 -18.63
C VAL A 24 -14.59 30.94 -18.25
N PHE A 25 -13.43 31.57 -18.45
CA PHE A 25 -12.14 31.00 -18.08
C PHE A 25 -11.97 30.86 -16.56
N ILE A 26 -12.44 31.84 -15.77
CA ILE A 26 -12.47 31.78 -14.30
C ILE A 26 -13.43 30.66 -13.87
N ILE A 27 -14.64 30.60 -14.45
CA ILE A 27 -15.61 29.53 -14.15
C ILE A 27 -15.05 28.15 -14.53
N PHE A 28 -14.32 28.04 -15.66
CA PHE A 28 -13.66 26.80 -16.04
C PHE A 28 -12.42 26.48 -15.18
N LYS A 29 -11.70 27.49 -14.68
CA LYS A 29 -10.52 27.30 -13.82
C LYS A 29 -10.90 26.88 -12.39
N ASP A 30 -12.00 27.44 -11.86
CA ASP A 30 -12.51 27.08 -10.54
C ASP A 30 -13.32 25.77 -10.55
N ASN A 31 -13.70 25.25 -11.73
CA ASN A 31 -14.48 24.01 -11.85
C ASN A 31 -13.66 22.78 -12.24
N LYS A 32 -12.33 22.80 -12.07
CA LYS A 32 -11.50 21.65 -12.47
C LYS A 32 -11.77 20.36 -11.71
N ASN A 33 -12.41 20.42 -10.55
CA ASN A 33 -12.57 19.26 -9.66
C ASN A 33 -14.03 18.84 -9.41
N ILE A 34 -14.98 19.21 -10.30
CA ILE A 34 -16.39 18.91 -10.05
C ILE A 34 -17.01 18.29 -11.29
N VAL A 35 -17.23 17.00 -11.24
CA VAL A 35 -18.06 16.30 -12.22
C VAL A 35 -19.52 16.45 -11.79
N ILE A 36 -20.27 17.33 -12.48
CA ILE A 36 -21.73 17.33 -12.40
C ILE A 36 -22.20 16.19 -13.28
N ASN A 37 -22.49 15.03 -12.70
CA ASN A 37 -22.97 13.91 -13.47
C ASN A 37 -24.27 13.37 -12.88
N LYS A 38 -25.38 13.55 -13.62
CA LYS A 38 -26.67 12.97 -13.28
C LYS A 38 -26.71 11.45 -13.33
N GLU A 39 -25.67 10.83 -13.95
CA GLU A 39 -25.59 9.39 -14.18
C GLU A 39 -24.83 8.64 -13.08
N LEU A 40 -24.33 9.34 -12.04
CA LEU A 40 -23.55 8.69 -10.98
C LEU A 40 -24.36 7.73 -10.10
N GLY A 41 -25.69 7.87 -10.05
CA GLY A 41 -26.49 7.01 -9.19
C GLY A 41 -26.21 7.19 -7.69
N ILE A 42 -25.91 8.41 -7.23
CA ILE A 42 -25.61 8.73 -5.85
C ILE A 42 -26.82 9.36 -5.19
N LEU A 43 -27.30 8.74 -4.12
CA LEU A 43 -28.46 9.20 -3.34
C LEU A 43 -28.08 10.31 -2.36
N SER A 44 -26.97 10.15 -1.63
CA SER A 44 -26.46 11.09 -0.65
C SER A 44 -24.95 11.00 -0.49
N VAL A 45 -24.34 12.07 0.01
CA VAL A 45 -22.92 12.10 0.43
C VAL A 45 -22.88 12.59 1.86
N SER A 46 -22.28 11.83 2.75
CA SER A 46 -21.93 12.23 4.11
C SER A 46 -20.43 12.46 4.19
N THR A 47 -20.01 13.58 4.78
CA THR A 47 -18.60 13.93 5.00
C THR A 47 -18.27 13.78 6.47
N ILE A 48 -17.24 13.03 6.78
CA ILE A 48 -16.77 12.77 8.13
C ILE A 48 -15.37 13.37 8.27
N ASP A 49 -15.20 14.32 9.19
CA ASP A 49 -13.92 15.00 9.45
C ASP A 49 -12.97 14.14 10.29
N ASN A 50 -12.87 12.85 9.95
CA ASN A 50 -11.98 11.86 10.55
C ASN A 50 -11.49 10.87 9.51
N ILE A 51 -10.32 10.30 9.76
CA ILE A 51 -9.66 9.25 8.98
C ILE A 51 -9.40 8.05 9.88
N ASN A 52 -9.03 6.92 9.30
CA ASN A 52 -8.77 5.66 10.02
C ASN A 52 -9.95 5.23 10.89
N ILE A 53 -11.14 5.27 10.34
CA ILE A 53 -12.39 4.94 11.04
C ILE A 53 -13.07 3.72 10.44
N LYS A 54 -13.87 3.01 11.23
CA LYS A 54 -14.75 1.95 10.73
C LYS A 54 -16.17 2.47 10.62
N ILE A 55 -16.80 2.33 9.44
CA ILE A 55 -18.07 2.96 9.10
C ILE A 55 -19.19 1.95 9.10
N GLY A 56 -20.14 2.11 10.00
CA GLY A 56 -21.40 1.38 10.06
C GLY A 56 -22.48 1.98 9.16
N ASN A 57 -23.74 1.58 9.41
CA ASN A 57 -24.87 2.05 8.61
C ASN A 57 -25.17 3.53 8.84
N ASP A 58 -25.12 3.98 10.09
CA ASP A 58 -25.50 5.32 10.54
C ASP A 58 -24.58 5.89 11.63
N PHE A 59 -23.40 5.30 11.79
CA PHE A 59 -22.38 5.69 12.74
C PHE A 59 -21.00 5.34 12.22
N TYR A 60 -19.97 5.88 12.88
CA TYR A 60 -18.58 5.45 12.68
C TYR A 60 -17.88 5.26 14.03
N ILE A 61 -16.79 4.47 14.02
CA ILE A 61 -16.00 4.15 15.19
C ILE A 61 -14.59 4.72 14.98
N LYS A 62 -14.10 5.45 16.00
CA LYS A 62 -12.73 5.93 16.05
C LYS A 62 -12.01 5.26 17.21
N ASP A 63 -10.84 4.71 16.94
CA ASP A 63 -9.90 4.26 17.96
C ASP A 63 -9.05 5.45 18.43
N GLU A 64 -9.12 5.75 19.74
CA GLU A 64 -8.33 6.79 20.38
C GLU A 64 -7.24 6.20 21.28
N GLY A 65 -6.73 5.01 20.93
CA GLY A 65 -5.63 4.30 21.57
C GLY A 65 -6.01 3.58 22.87
N LYS A 66 -6.70 4.23 23.80
CA LYS A 66 -7.14 3.65 25.08
C LYS A 66 -8.65 3.45 25.16
N LYS A 67 -9.39 3.97 24.19
CA LYS A 67 -10.86 3.87 24.12
C LYS A 67 -11.35 3.85 22.70
N LEU A 68 -12.48 3.20 22.46
CA LEU A 68 -13.22 3.31 21.23
C LEU A 68 -14.35 4.34 21.43
N VAL A 69 -14.46 5.27 20.51
CA VAL A 69 -15.54 6.26 20.52
C VAL A 69 -16.41 6.05 19.30
N VAL A 70 -17.72 5.96 19.53
CA VAL A 70 -18.73 5.81 18.49
C VAL A 70 -19.38 7.17 18.25
N TYR A 71 -19.42 7.60 17.00
CA TYR A 71 -19.97 8.87 16.56
C TYR A 71 -21.11 8.67 15.56
N ASP A 72 -22.05 9.61 15.53
CA ASP A 72 -22.96 9.74 14.38
C ASP A 72 -22.24 10.44 13.20
N PHE A 73 -22.87 10.48 12.02
CA PHE A 73 -22.31 11.15 10.84
C PHE A 73 -22.28 12.69 10.92
N ASN A 74 -22.75 13.28 12.02
CA ASN A 74 -22.64 14.70 12.32
C ASN A 74 -21.53 14.98 13.35
N ASN A 75 -20.66 13.98 13.62
CA ASN A 75 -19.56 14.03 14.59
C ASN A 75 -20.00 14.17 16.06
N ASN A 76 -21.25 13.82 16.41
CA ASN A 76 -21.68 13.76 17.79
C ASN A 76 -21.32 12.42 18.41
N VAL A 77 -20.77 12.42 19.62
CA VAL A 77 -20.47 11.19 20.36
C VAL A 77 -21.78 10.48 20.72
N ILE A 78 -21.89 9.23 20.33
CA ILE A 78 -22.99 8.33 20.72
C ILE A 78 -22.63 7.59 22.00
N SER A 79 -21.43 6.99 22.03
CA SER A 79 -20.94 6.22 23.18
C SER A 79 -19.42 6.12 23.20
N GLU A 80 -18.88 5.76 24.36
CA GLU A 80 -17.44 5.48 24.57
C GLU A 80 -17.29 4.10 25.22
N TYR A 81 -16.31 3.33 24.75
CA TYR A 81 -15.91 2.04 25.32
C TYR A 81 -14.51 2.17 25.93
N LEU A 82 -14.39 1.99 27.24
CA LEU A 82 -13.18 2.26 28.04
C LEU A 82 -12.48 0.99 28.54
N GLU A 83 -13.02 -0.20 28.32
CA GLU A 83 -12.37 -1.45 28.73
C GLU A 83 -11.21 -1.79 27.81
N GLU A 84 -10.19 -2.46 28.32
CA GLU A 84 -9.08 -2.96 27.50
C GLU A 84 -9.58 -3.92 26.42
N PHE A 85 -9.06 -3.76 25.21
CA PHE A 85 -9.32 -4.60 24.06
C PHE A 85 -8.02 -4.84 23.27
N THR A 86 -7.95 -5.97 22.58
CA THR A 86 -6.82 -6.29 21.70
C THR A 86 -7.14 -6.01 20.22
N ASN A 87 -8.41 -6.06 19.86
CA ASN A 87 -8.89 -5.75 18.51
C ASN A 87 -10.38 -5.43 18.56
N TYR A 88 -10.86 -4.74 17.53
CA TYR A 88 -12.28 -4.54 17.30
C TYR A 88 -12.61 -4.62 15.81
N GLU A 89 -13.82 -5.06 15.51
CA GLU A 89 -14.31 -5.16 14.13
C GLU A 89 -15.78 -4.71 14.06
N LEU A 90 -16.15 -4.16 12.90
CA LEU A 90 -17.51 -3.85 12.59
C LEU A 90 -18.21 -5.10 12.05
N PHE A 91 -19.37 -5.43 12.60
CA PHE A 91 -20.08 -6.64 12.30
C PHE A 91 -21.49 -6.35 11.77
N LEU A 92 -21.80 -6.84 10.58
CA LEU A 92 -23.04 -6.53 9.86
C LEU A 92 -23.32 -5.02 9.69
N GLU A 93 -22.28 -4.18 9.66
CA GLU A 93 -22.38 -2.71 9.63
C GLU A 93 -23.24 -2.11 10.76
N LYS A 94 -23.61 -2.88 11.75
CA LYS A 94 -24.59 -2.53 12.81
C LYS A 94 -24.04 -2.74 14.21
N TYR A 95 -23.17 -3.71 14.41
CA TYR A 95 -22.61 -4.10 15.70
C TYR A 95 -21.11 -3.95 15.74
N ILE A 96 -20.57 -3.81 16.94
CA ILE A 96 -19.14 -3.75 17.19
C ILE A 96 -18.76 -5.01 17.95
N VAL A 97 -17.85 -5.80 17.39
CA VAL A 97 -17.27 -6.95 18.08
C VAL A 97 -15.95 -6.52 18.69
N ILE A 98 -15.90 -6.53 19.99
CA ILE A 98 -14.71 -6.21 20.78
C ILE A 98 -14.03 -7.51 21.16
N THR A 99 -12.78 -7.67 20.78
CA THR A 99 -11.95 -8.82 21.12
C THR A 99 -11.03 -8.48 22.29
N ASN A 100 -11.03 -9.33 23.31
CA ASN A 100 -10.08 -9.32 24.41
C ASN A 100 -9.31 -10.66 24.40
N LYS A 101 -8.24 -10.80 25.20
CA LYS A 101 -7.42 -12.03 25.27
C LYS A 101 -8.23 -13.32 25.45
N ASN A 102 -9.35 -13.26 26.15
CA ASN A 102 -10.10 -14.46 26.57
C ASN A 102 -11.55 -14.53 26.05
N PHE A 103 -12.06 -13.48 25.43
CA PHE A 103 -13.44 -13.43 24.96
C PHE A 103 -13.66 -12.38 23.87
N LYS A 104 -14.79 -12.53 23.16
CA LYS A 104 -15.35 -11.51 22.28
C LYS A 104 -16.68 -11.02 22.84
N LYS A 105 -16.94 -9.71 22.76
CA LYS A 105 -18.23 -9.11 23.09
C LYS A 105 -18.84 -8.51 21.83
N ILE A 106 -20.13 -8.69 21.62
CA ILE A 106 -20.89 -7.94 20.63
C ILE A 106 -21.61 -6.81 21.36
N ILE A 107 -21.36 -5.58 20.97
CA ILE A 107 -22.05 -4.40 21.50
C ILE A 107 -22.80 -3.66 20.39
N ASP A 108 -23.84 -2.94 20.74
CA ASP A 108 -24.50 -2.00 19.84
C ASP A 108 -23.76 -0.64 19.83
N LYS A 109 -24.20 0.28 18.97
CA LYS A 109 -23.62 1.62 18.88
C LYS A 109 -23.76 2.46 20.16
N TYR A 110 -24.61 2.07 21.10
CA TYR A 110 -24.79 2.72 22.39
C TYR A 110 -23.92 2.12 23.49
N GLY A 111 -23.10 1.08 23.16
CA GLY A 111 -22.23 0.41 24.12
C GLY A 111 -22.92 -0.71 24.93
N ASN A 112 -24.18 -1.05 24.64
CA ASN A 112 -24.87 -2.15 25.33
C ASN A 112 -24.30 -3.50 24.88
N VAL A 113 -23.91 -4.35 25.83
CA VAL A 113 -23.46 -5.72 25.54
C VAL A 113 -24.65 -6.58 25.20
N LEU A 114 -24.68 -7.09 23.95
CA LEU A 114 -25.74 -7.93 23.42
C LEU A 114 -25.43 -9.41 23.58
N ALA A 115 -24.15 -9.78 23.39
CA ALA A 115 -23.68 -11.14 23.58
C ALA A 115 -22.20 -11.17 23.97
N LYS A 116 -21.77 -12.26 24.60
CA LYS A 116 -20.36 -12.50 24.97
C LYS A 116 -20.06 -13.98 24.80
N GLY A 117 -18.91 -14.29 24.18
CA GLY A 117 -18.44 -15.64 23.97
C GLY A 117 -16.95 -15.71 23.65
N SER A 118 -16.41 -16.89 23.44
CA SER A 118 -15.04 -17.13 22.99
C SER A 118 -14.92 -16.99 21.47
N GLN A 119 -15.99 -17.32 20.73
CA GLN A 119 -16.08 -17.23 19.28
C GLN A 119 -17.31 -16.45 18.83
N VAL A 120 -17.18 -15.67 17.78
CA VAL A 120 -18.27 -14.97 17.11
C VAL A 120 -18.12 -15.21 15.61
N LYS A 121 -19.17 -15.69 14.96
CA LYS A 121 -19.21 -15.94 13.51
C LYS A 121 -20.49 -15.39 12.92
N LYS A 122 -20.45 -14.83 11.73
CA LYS A 122 -21.63 -14.40 10.97
C LYS A 122 -22.00 -15.43 9.90
N ALA A 123 -23.28 -15.50 9.57
CA ALA A 123 -23.76 -16.24 8.43
C ALA A 123 -23.27 -15.63 7.10
N ARG A 124 -23.15 -16.45 6.05
CA ARG A 124 -22.81 -15.98 4.71
C ARG A 124 -23.90 -15.07 4.12
N ASP A 125 -25.15 -15.32 4.47
CA ASP A 125 -26.29 -14.52 4.00
C ASP A 125 -26.65 -13.34 4.92
N ASP A 126 -25.77 -13.04 5.91
CA ASP A 126 -25.89 -11.94 6.88
C ASP A 126 -27.20 -11.94 7.70
N LYS A 127 -27.91 -13.09 7.80
CA LYS A 127 -29.15 -13.19 8.58
C LYS A 127 -28.94 -13.63 10.03
N TYR A 128 -27.87 -14.39 10.28
CA TYR A 128 -27.64 -15.03 11.57
C TYR A 128 -26.25 -14.79 12.10
N ILE A 129 -26.11 -14.84 13.42
CA ILE A 129 -24.88 -14.67 14.17
C ILE A 129 -24.74 -15.81 15.15
N LEU A 130 -23.61 -16.52 15.14
CA LEU A 130 -23.29 -17.55 16.11
C LEU A 130 -22.29 -17.03 17.13
N VAL A 131 -22.64 -17.11 18.41
CA VAL A 131 -21.75 -16.78 19.55
C VAL A 131 -21.60 -18.03 20.39
N ASP A 132 -20.41 -18.63 20.36
CA ASP A 132 -20.15 -19.98 20.89
C ASP A 132 -21.19 -20.98 20.35
N ASN A 133 -22.03 -21.52 21.23
CA ASN A 133 -23.12 -22.44 20.87
C ASN A 133 -24.52 -21.79 20.76
N ALA A 134 -24.62 -20.47 20.90
CA ALA A 134 -25.88 -19.76 20.84
C ALA A 134 -26.04 -19.05 19.48
N LEU A 135 -27.15 -19.34 18.79
CA LEU A 135 -27.51 -18.72 17.54
C LEU A 135 -28.45 -17.54 17.76
N TYR A 136 -28.15 -16.43 17.10
CA TYR A 136 -28.93 -15.19 17.14
C TYR A 136 -29.35 -14.79 15.72
N ASP A 137 -30.49 -14.11 15.59
CA ASP A 137 -30.87 -13.42 14.36
C ASP A 137 -30.06 -12.12 14.17
N LYS A 138 -30.22 -11.47 13.01
CA LYS A 138 -29.57 -10.19 12.71
C LYS A 138 -29.92 -9.06 13.68
N ASP A 139 -30.94 -9.20 14.52
CA ASP A 139 -31.38 -8.22 15.53
C ASP A 139 -30.97 -8.63 16.95
N MET A 140 -30.08 -9.64 17.05
CA MET A 140 -29.55 -10.20 18.31
C MET A 140 -30.59 -10.86 19.22
N ASN A 141 -31.72 -11.33 18.66
CA ASN A 141 -32.61 -12.22 19.38
C ASN A 141 -32.05 -13.63 19.34
N ARG A 142 -31.93 -14.27 20.48
CA ARG A 142 -31.46 -15.66 20.57
C ARG A 142 -32.53 -16.59 20.02
N ILE A 143 -32.18 -17.40 19.00
CA ILE A 143 -33.09 -18.30 18.29
C ILE A 143 -32.90 -19.75 18.72
N TYR A 144 -31.63 -20.20 18.76
CA TYR A 144 -31.29 -21.60 18.96
C TYR A 144 -30.06 -21.77 19.84
N THR A 145 -29.96 -22.91 20.52
CA THR A 145 -28.77 -23.30 21.27
C THR A 145 -28.34 -24.67 20.84
N LEU A 146 -27.09 -24.77 20.37
CA LEU A 146 -26.48 -26.04 20.02
C LEU A 146 -26.16 -26.81 21.29
N ASP A 147 -26.58 -28.05 21.33
CA ASP A 147 -26.26 -28.97 22.42
C ASP A 147 -24.90 -29.66 22.16
N PHE A 148 -23.81 -28.89 22.36
CA PHE A 148 -22.47 -29.41 22.31
C PHE A 148 -21.86 -29.45 23.69
N THR A 149 -21.56 -30.65 24.14
CA THR A 149 -20.80 -30.89 25.40
C THR A 149 -19.33 -31.14 25.04
N GLY A 150 -18.50 -30.13 25.15
CA GLY A 150 -17.04 -30.24 24.93
C GLY A 150 -16.37 -28.99 24.37
N ASN A 151 -15.07 -28.85 24.61
CA ASN A 151 -14.21 -27.83 23.98
C ASN A 151 -13.81 -28.33 22.59
N PHE A 152 -14.52 -27.93 21.56
CA PHE A 152 -14.23 -28.32 20.18
C PHE A 152 -13.80 -27.12 19.36
N GLU A 153 -12.73 -27.27 18.57
CA GLU A 153 -12.53 -26.44 17.40
C GLU A 153 -13.55 -26.90 16.33
N PHE A 154 -14.47 -26.05 16.00
CA PHE A 154 -15.44 -26.32 14.94
C PHE A 154 -15.53 -25.13 13.98
N THR A 155 -15.76 -25.41 12.70
CA THR A 155 -16.28 -24.44 11.76
C THR A 155 -17.80 -24.52 11.74
N ALA A 156 -18.43 -23.35 11.68
CA ALA A 156 -19.86 -23.25 11.47
C ALA A 156 -20.11 -22.41 10.22
N ASP A 157 -20.97 -22.90 9.35
CA ASP A 157 -21.48 -22.16 8.21
C ASP A 157 -23.00 -22.06 8.32
N ILE A 158 -23.54 -20.90 7.98
CA ILE A 158 -24.98 -20.62 8.04
C ILE A 158 -25.40 -20.04 6.70
N SER A 159 -26.29 -20.73 6.02
CA SER A 159 -26.87 -20.28 4.76
C SER A 159 -28.24 -20.92 4.53
N ASN A 160 -29.15 -20.24 3.86
CA ASN A 160 -30.50 -20.75 3.52
C ASN A 160 -31.29 -21.28 4.73
N ASP A 161 -31.18 -20.61 5.90
CA ASP A 161 -31.76 -21.02 7.17
C ASP A 161 -31.25 -22.38 7.70
N LEU A 162 -30.05 -22.79 7.25
CA LEU A 162 -29.33 -23.96 7.74
C LEU A 162 -28.08 -23.54 8.50
N LEU A 163 -27.86 -24.21 9.60
CA LEU A 163 -26.58 -24.17 10.33
C LEU A 163 -25.85 -25.48 10.09
N ILE A 164 -24.66 -25.40 9.49
CA ILE A 164 -23.77 -26.53 9.27
C ILE A 164 -22.61 -26.38 10.22
N VAL A 165 -22.40 -27.35 11.10
CA VAL A 165 -21.30 -27.38 12.07
C VAL A 165 -20.43 -28.58 11.78
N GLU A 166 -19.16 -28.31 11.50
CA GLU A 166 -18.14 -29.33 11.27
C GLU A 166 -17.17 -29.38 12.44
N ALA A 167 -16.95 -30.58 12.94
CA ALA A 167 -16.02 -30.82 14.01
C ALA A 167 -14.75 -31.50 13.49
N TYR A 168 -13.57 -30.92 13.82
CA TYR A 168 -12.28 -31.37 13.28
C TYR A 168 -11.58 -32.44 14.12
N GLN A 169 -12.06 -32.77 15.30
CA GLN A 169 -11.42 -33.78 16.13
C GLN A 169 -11.94 -35.20 15.83
N LYS A 170 -11.04 -36.17 15.80
CA LYS A 170 -11.39 -37.58 15.59
C LYS A 170 -12.45 -38.05 16.59
N GLY A 171 -13.62 -38.41 16.09
CA GLY A 171 -14.79 -38.81 16.89
C GLY A 171 -15.77 -37.67 17.18
N SER A 172 -15.53 -36.48 16.71
CA SER A 172 -16.46 -35.35 16.76
C SER A 172 -17.55 -35.48 15.70
N LYS A 173 -18.75 -35.06 16.04
CA LYS A 173 -19.94 -35.27 15.22
C LYS A 173 -20.35 -33.98 14.54
N SER A 174 -20.22 -33.93 13.21
CA SER A 174 -20.73 -32.85 12.41
C SER A 174 -22.25 -32.94 12.25
N ILE A 175 -22.92 -31.78 12.19
CA ILE A 175 -24.39 -31.72 12.11
C ILE A 175 -24.85 -30.65 11.14
N ILE A 176 -26.04 -30.90 10.53
CA ILE A 176 -26.82 -29.91 9.78
C ILE A 176 -28.12 -29.67 10.53
N VAL A 177 -28.41 -28.42 10.87
CA VAL A 177 -29.62 -28.00 11.58
C VAL A 177 -30.43 -27.07 10.72
N ASP A 178 -31.71 -27.38 10.54
CA ASP A 178 -32.68 -26.41 10.01
C ASP A 178 -33.05 -25.43 11.13
N ILE A 179 -32.63 -24.19 10.99
CA ILE A 179 -32.81 -23.17 12.01
C ILE A 179 -34.31 -22.80 12.13
N LYS A 180 -35.03 -22.76 11.01
CA LYS A 180 -36.41 -22.36 10.95
C LYS A 180 -37.32 -23.37 11.58
N GLU A 181 -37.03 -24.66 11.38
CA GLU A 181 -37.79 -25.77 11.91
C GLU A 181 -37.24 -26.28 13.25
N GLU A 182 -36.13 -25.69 13.74
CA GLU A 182 -35.37 -26.09 14.95
C GLU A 182 -35.06 -27.59 14.97
N LYS A 183 -34.79 -28.16 13.78
CA LYS A 183 -34.61 -29.59 13.59
C LYS A 183 -33.24 -29.94 13.09
N VAL A 184 -32.58 -30.94 13.71
CA VAL A 184 -31.39 -31.57 13.16
C VAL A 184 -31.79 -32.42 11.96
N LEU A 185 -31.27 -32.08 10.77
CA LEU A 185 -31.51 -32.81 9.53
C LEU A 185 -30.56 -34.00 9.41
N TYR A 186 -29.25 -33.77 9.63
CA TYR A 186 -28.22 -34.79 9.50
C TYR A 186 -27.22 -34.70 10.60
N ARG A 187 -26.67 -35.86 11.02
CA ARG A 187 -25.65 -36.01 12.07
C ARG A 187 -24.58 -36.99 11.63
N ASP A 188 -23.42 -36.88 12.28
CA ASP A 188 -22.34 -37.87 12.17
C ASP A 188 -21.76 -38.00 10.76
N PHE A 189 -21.47 -36.90 10.11
CA PHE A 189 -20.82 -36.86 8.79
C PHE A 189 -19.36 -36.37 8.91
N GLU A 190 -18.56 -36.72 7.90
CA GLU A 190 -17.13 -36.41 7.80
C GLU A 190 -16.84 -35.82 6.42
N ASN A 191 -15.65 -35.20 6.24
CA ASN A 191 -15.12 -34.72 4.96
C ASN A 191 -16.14 -33.95 4.11
N SER A 192 -16.19 -32.66 4.29
CA SER A 192 -17.16 -31.81 3.58
C SER A 192 -16.50 -30.85 2.61
N THR A 193 -17.25 -30.45 1.61
CA THR A 193 -16.86 -29.43 0.61
C THR A 193 -18.09 -28.60 0.23
N TYR A 194 -17.89 -27.30 0.05
CA TYR A 194 -18.94 -26.33 -0.19
C TYR A 194 -18.92 -25.80 -1.63
N TYR A 195 -20.11 -25.55 -2.18
CA TYR A 195 -20.31 -24.76 -3.39
C TYR A 195 -21.05 -23.49 -3.02
N VAL A 196 -20.48 -22.36 -3.39
CA VAL A 196 -20.98 -21.05 -3.01
C VAL A 196 -21.27 -20.23 -4.26
N ASP A 197 -22.47 -19.66 -4.34
CA ASP A 197 -22.86 -18.69 -5.34
C ASP A 197 -23.32 -17.41 -4.66
N ASN A 198 -22.82 -16.24 -5.09
CA ASN A 198 -23.17 -14.92 -4.54
C ASN A 198 -23.14 -14.88 -2.99
N ASN A 199 -22.09 -15.43 -2.37
CA ASN A 199 -21.96 -15.58 -0.92
C ASN A 199 -23.02 -16.45 -0.24
N LYS A 200 -23.78 -17.24 -0.99
CA LYS A 200 -24.70 -18.23 -0.45
C LYS A 200 -24.19 -19.63 -0.71
N LEU A 201 -24.23 -20.46 0.32
CA LEU A 201 -23.96 -21.86 0.18
C LEU A 201 -25.13 -22.53 -0.55
N THR A 202 -24.90 -23.08 -1.74
CA THR A 202 -25.91 -23.68 -2.58
C THR A 202 -25.94 -25.18 -2.42
N TYR A 203 -24.77 -25.79 -2.54
CA TYR A 203 -24.61 -27.22 -2.39
C TYR A 203 -23.56 -27.55 -1.33
N PHE A 204 -23.84 -28.63 -0.60
CA PHE A 204 -22.94 -29.14 0.42
C PHE A 204 -22.66 -30.61 0.21
N ARG A 205 -21.41 -30.98 0.01
CA ARG A 205 -20.96 -32.36 -0.09
C ARG A 205 -20.42 -32.84 1.24
N PHE A 206 -20.81 -34.03 1.65
CA PHE A 206 -20.25 -34.66 2.85
C PHE A 206 -20.19 -36.19 2.69
N THR A 207 -19.41 -36.83 3.54
CA THR A 207 -19.27 -38.27 3.63
C THR A 207 -19.87 -38.79 4.93
N LYS A 208 -20.67 -39.86 4.84
CA LYS A 208 -21.17 -40.55 6.01
C LYS A 208 -21.20 -42.04 5.73
N ASP A 209 -20.78 -42.84 6.68
CA ASP A 209 -20.71 -44.32 6.57
C ASP A 209 -20.00 -44.79 5.29
N ASN A 210 -18.91 -44.11 4.89
CA ASN A 210 -18.13 -44.29 3.67
C ASN A 210 -18.91 -44.05 2.37
N LYS A 211 -20.01 -43.33 2.41
CA LYS A 211 -20.82 -42.95 1.24
C LYS A 211 -20.78 -41.45 1.09
N GLY A 212 -20.62 -40.97 -0.12
CA GLY A 212 -20.72 -39.54 -0.45
C GLY A 212 -22.14 -39.10 -0.69
N TYR A 213 -22.46 -37.91 -0.26
CA TYR A 213 -23.80 -37.29 -0.40
C TYR A 213 -23.63 -35.88 -0.98
N LEU A 214 -24.56 -35.52 -1.89
CA LEU A 214 -24.75 -34.13 -2.31
C LEU A 214 -26.09 -33.63 -1.78
N PHE A 215 -26.02 -32.57 -0.97
CA PHE A 215 -27.15 -31.92 -0.32
C PHE A 215 -27.39 -30.52 -0.91
N ASP A 216 -28.65 -30.23 -1.28
CA ASP A 216 -29.04 -28.88 -1.71
C ASP A 216 -29.59 -28.10 -0.53
N THR A 217 -28.88 -27.03 -0.17
CA THR A 217 -29.22 -26.20 1.01
C THR A 217 -30.51 -25.41 0.81
N ARG A 218 -30.95 -25.18 -0.43
CA ARG A 218 -32.17 -24.45 -0.76
C ARG A 218 -33.42 -25.30 -0.57
N THR A 219 -33.36 -26.56 -1.05
CA THR A 219 -34.49 -27.54 -0.90
C THR A 219 -34.41 -28.29 0.41
N LYS A 220 -33.24 -28.30 1.08
CA LYS A 220 -32.94 -29.03 2.32
C LYS A 220 -33.04 -30.55 2.15
N GLU A 221 -32.70 -31.04 0.96
CA GLU A 221 -32.81 -32.46 0.59
C GLU A 221 -31.49 -32.99 0.04
N ILE A 222 -31.23 -34.28 0.21
CA ILE A 222 -30.17 -34.99 -0.47
C ILE A 222 -30.60 -35.20 -1.91
N LEU A 223 -29.82 -34.65 -2.86
CA LEU A 223 -30.02 -34.80 -4.28
C LEU A 223 -29.45 -36.12 -4.81
N TYR A 224 -28.28 -36.49 -4.30
CA TYR A 224 -27.58 -37.70 -4.74
C TYR A 224 -26.96 -38.40 -3.53
N GLU A 225 -27.11 -39.71 -3.46
CA GLU A 225 -26.50 -40.59 -2.47
C GLU A 225 -25.50 -41.53 -3.16
N ASP A 226 -24.46 -41.93 -2.45
CA ASP A 226 -23.42 -42.84 -2.93
C ASP A 226 -22.63 -42.27 -4.11
N ILE A 227 -22.30 -40.97 -3.99
CA ILE A 227 -21.45 -40.28 -4.96
C ILE A 227 -19.99 -40.49 -4.65
N THR A 228 -19.16 -40.51 -5.70
CA THR A 228 -17.69 -40.50 -5.59
C THR A 228 -17.11 -39.23 -6.17
N TYR A 229 -15.94 -38.87 -5.71
CA TYR A 229 -15.25 -37.65 -6.11
C TYR A 229 -14.03 -38.02 -6.93
N ASP A 230 -13.86 -37.33 -8.05
CA ASP A 230 -12.62 -37.39 -8.80
C ASP A 230 -11.65 -36.32 -8.23
N ASN A 231 -10.73 -36.76 -7.38
CA ASN A 231 -9.74 -35.87 -6.75
C ASN A 231 -8.57 -35.54 -7.69
N GLU A 232 -8.47 -36.14 -8.86
CA GLU A 232 -7.34 -35.99 -9.77
C GLU A 232 -7.61 -35.04 -10.96
N SER A 233 -8.84 -34.56 -11.12
CA SER A 233 -9.17 -33.68 -12.23
C SER A 233 -9.01 -32.17 -11.90
N TYR A 234 -8.54 -31.38 -12.84
CA TYR A 234 -8.44 -29.91 -12.77
C TYR A 234 -9.80 -29.20 -12.53
N VAL A 235 -10.91 -29.90 -12.80
CA VAL A 235 -12.29 -29.45 -12.51
C VAL A 235 -12.76 -29.94 -11.13
N GLY A 236 -11.86 -30.46 -10.32
CA GLY A 236 -12.02 -31.29 -9.11
C GLY A 236 -13.07 -30.92 -8.09
N TYR A 237 -13.30 -29.62 -7.84
CA TYR A 237 -14.29 -29.23 -6.83
C TYR A 237 -15.73 -29.15 -7.38
N ASN A 238 -15.89 -29.01 -8.70
CA ASN A 238 -17.18 -28.82 -9.35
C ASN A 238 -17.74 -30.09 -10.01
N THR A 239 -17.06 -31.23 -9.90
CA THR A 239 -17.50 -32.51 -10.46
C THR A 239 -17.75 -33.56 -9.40
N PHE A 240 -18.68 -34.47 -9.67
CA PHE A 240 -18.90 -35.69 -8.91
C PHE A 240 -19.39 -36.79 -9.80
N MET A 241 -19.14 -38.05 -9.43
CA MET A 241 -19.66 -39.23 -10.12
C MET A 241 -20.83 -39.82 -9.37
N TYR A 242 -21.90 -40.16 -10.14
CA TYR A 242 -23.06 -40.86 -9.63
C TYR A 242 -23.51 -41.90 -10.67
N LYS A 243 -23.55 -43.18 -10.28
CA LYS A 243 -23.93 -44.30 -11.17
C LYS A 243 -23.17 -44.28 -12.49
N ASP A 244 -21.84 -44.19 -12.42
CA ASP A 244 -20.93 -44.17 -13.58
C ASP A 244 -21.10 -42.96 -14.53
N ASN A 245 -21.79 -41.91 -14.11
CA ASN A 245 -21.90 -40.66 -14.85
C ASN A 245 -21.23 -39.52 -14.09
N ILE A 246 -20.57 -38.65 -14.84
CA ILE A 246 -19.97 -37.42 -14.28
C ILE A 246 -21.01 -36.29 -14.36
N TYR A 247 -21.09 -35.55 -13.29
CA TYR A 247 -21.94 -34.36 -13.15
C TYR A 247 -21.02 -33.16 -12.85
N TYR A 248 -21.34 -32.01 -13.39
CA TYR A 248 -20.64 -30.76 -13.21
C TYR A 248 -21.58 -29.71 -12.60
N ILE A 249 -21.09 -28.99 -11.59
CA ILE A 249 -21.86 -27.93 -10.92
C ILE A 249 -21.28 -26.57 -11.40
N ASP A 250 -22.17 -25.70 -11.89
CA ASP A 250 -21.83 -24.35 -12.32
C ASP A 250 -23.08 -23.45 -12.12
N ASP A 251 -22.90 -22.28 -11.53
CA ASP A 251 -23.97 -21.30 -11.30
C ASP A 251 -25.26 -21.90 -10.75
N ASP A 252 -25.26 -22.59 -9.63
CA ASP A 252 -26.45 -23.25 -9.05
C ASP A 252 -27.07 -24.38 -9.87
N VAL A 253 -26.48 -24.74 -10.98
CA VAL A 253 -27.00 -25.74 -11.90
C VAL A 253 -26.10 -26.98 -11.87
N ILE A 254 -26.75 -28.14 -11.76
CA ILE A 254 -26.10 -29.44 -11.93
C ILE A 254 -26.26 -29.86 -13.39
N TYR A 255 -25.16 -29.88 -14.12
CA TYR A 255 -25.11 -30.38 -15.50
C TYR A 255 -24.78 -31.88 -15.50
N GLY A 256 -25.24 -32.59 -16.49
CA GLY A 256 -25.12 -34.05 -16.59
C GLY A 256 -26.49 -34.74 -16.63
N ASP A 257 -27.58 -34.01 -16.39
CA ASP A 257 -28.95 -34.47 -16.62
C ASP A 257 -29.52 -33.85 -17.90
N THR A 258 -30.22 -34.64 -18.69
CA THR A 258 -30.79 -34.26 -19.98
C THR A 258 -31.88 -33.19 -19.87
N SER A 259 -32.34 -32.89 -18.70
CA SER A 259 -33.49 -31.99 -18.47
C SER A 259 -33.20 -30.51 -18.69
N LYS A 260 -31.93 -30.06 -18.73
CA LYS A 260 -31.56 -28.63 -18.76
C LYS A 260 -30.92 -28.13 -20.05
N ILE A 261 -30.65 -28.99 -21.01
CA ILE A 261 -30.26 -28.58 -22.37
C ILE A 261 -31.52 -28.21 -23.14
N ASP A 262 -31.48 -27.14 -23.93
CA ASP A 262 -32.61 -26.72 -24.79
C ASP A 262 -33.27 -27.93 -25.43
N LYS A 263 -34.60 -28.00 -25.39
CA LYS A 263 -35.47 -29.09 -25.90
C LYS A 263 -35.16 -29.61 -27.31
N LYS A 264 -34.15 -29.02 -27.98
CA LYS A 264 -33.66 -29.41 -29.32
C LYS A 264 -32.57 -30.47 -29.31
N TYR A 265 -31.95 -30.74 -28.15
CA TYR A 265 -30.76 -31.62 -28.06
C TYR A 265 -30.99 -32.73 -27.05
N VAL A 266 -30.31 -33.85 -27.29
CA VAL A 266 -30.30 -35.05 -26.44
C VAL A 266 -28.85 -35.48 -26.21
N MET A 267 -28.48 -35.68 -24.96
CA MET A 267 -27.20 -36.31 -24.60
C MET A 267 -27.30 -37.81 -24.76
N SER A 268 -26.24 -38.43 -25.36
CA SER A 268 -26.18 -39.84 -25.65
C SER A 268 -24.88 -40.46 -25.20
N LYS A 269 -24.92 -41.49 -24.38
CA LYS A 269 -23.73 -42.18 -23.89
C LYS A 269 -23.04 -43.01 -24.96
N ASP A 270 -23.76 -43.42 -26.02
CA ASP A 270 -23.30 -44.25 -27.18
C ASP A 270 -21.96 -44.94 -26.99
N THR A 271 -20.90 -44.39 -27.62
CA THR A 271 -19.52 -44.93 -27.57
C THR A 271 -18.65 -44.25 -26.53
N CYS A 272 -19.19 -43.47 -25.62
CA CYS A 272 -18.41 -42.81 -24.59
C CYS A 272 -18.23 -43.72 -23.36
N ASP A 273 -17.01 -44.00 -22.98
CA ASP A 273 -16.71 -44.66 -21.71
C ASP A 273 -17.12 -43.74 -20.54
N ILE A 274 -16.77 -42.45 -20.63
CA ILE A 274 -17.09 -41.39 -19.68
C ILE A 274 -17.70 -40.21 -20.46
N GLY A 275 -18.78 -39.60 -19.92
CA GLY A 275 -19.45 -38.47 -20.51
C GLY A 275 -20.45 -38.82 -21.61
N TYR A 276 -20.81 -37.84 -22.47
CA TYR A 276 -21.89 -37.92 -23.43
C TYR A 276 -21.52 -37.24 -24.74
N LYS A 277 -22.09 -37.76 -25.86
CA LYS A 277 -22.16 -37.04 -27.13
C LYS A 277 -23.48 -36.25 -27.21
N LEU A 278 -23.45 -35.12 -27.91
CA LEU A 278 -24.66 -34.34 -28.14
C LEU A 278 -25.30 -34.69 -29.49
N LYS A 279 -26.56 -35.04 -29.49
CA LYS A 279 -27.40 -35.32 -30.68
C LYS A 279 -28.54 -34.32 -30.77
N ASN A 280 -28.98 -34.03 -31.98
CA ASN A 280 -30.28 -33.36 -32.18
C ASN A 280 -31.45 -34.34 -31.98
N LYS A 281 -32.69 -33.86 -32.05
CA LYS A 281 -33.90 -34.67 -31.90
C LYS A 281 -34.08 -35.75 -32.96
N ASP A 282 -33.44 -35.56 -34.12
CA ASP A 282 -33.49 -36.51 -35.21
C ASP A 282 -32.44 -37.59 -35.06
N GLY A 283 -31.67 -37.60 -33.96
CA GLY A 283 -30.61 -38.56 -33.67
C GLY A 283 -29.28 -38.28 -34.35
N LYS A 284 -29.17 -37.17 -35.08
CA LYS A 284 -27.92 -36.76 -35.72
C LYS A 284 -26.95 -36.21 -34.66
N VAL A 285 -25.73 -36.71 -34.66
CA VAL A 285 -24.65 -36.22 -33.79
C VAL A 285 -24.33 -34.77 -34.14
N VAL A 286 -24.38 -33.89 -33.16
CA VAL A 286 -24.04 -32.48 -33.25
C VAL A 286 -22.62 -32.29 -32.76
N ILE A 287 -22.29 -32.94 -31.63
CA ILE A 287 -20.94 -32.96 -31.05
C ILE A 287 -20.53 -34.42 -30.87
N ASP A 288 -19.48 -34.84 -31.57
CA ASP A 288 -19.01 -36.22 -31.59
C ASP A 288 -17.95 -36.51 -30.52
N LYS A 289 -17.54 -35.51 -29.76
CA LYS A 289 -16.63 -35.68 -28.62
C LYS A 289 -17.44 -36.02 -27.35
N CYS A 290 -16.82 -36.81 -26.47
CA CYS A 290 -17.41 -37.20 -25.19
C CYS A 290 -17.13 -36.09 -24.17
N MET A 291 -18.17 -35.35 -23.77
CA MET A 291 -18.09 -34.25 -22.82
C MET A 291 -18.85 -34.61 -21.53
N TYR A 292 -18.42 -34.09 -20.39
CA TYR A 292 -19.06 -34.35 -19.10
C TYR A 292 -20.42 -33.66 -19.02
N ALA A 293 -20.49 -32.43 -19.54
CA ALA A 293 -21.68 -31.61 -19.52
C ALA A 293 -21.78 -30.72 -20.75
N TYR A 294 -22.97 -30.21 -21.01
CA TYR A 294 -23.25 -29.22 -22.04
C TYR A 294 -24.09 -28.10 -21.50
N LYS A 295 -23.71 -26.85 -21.77
CA LYS A 295 -24.51 -25.67 -21.46
C LYS A 295 -24.67 -24.76 -22.66
N VAL A 296 -25.74 -23.97 -22.72
CA VAL A 296 -25.92 -22.92 -23.72
C VAL A 296 -25.21 -21.68 -23.16
N LEU A 297 -24.21 -21.18 -23.90
CA LEU A 297 -23.46 -20.02 -23.48
C LEU A 297 -24.12 -18.70 -23.92
N PHE A 298 -24.57 -18.64 -25.19
CA PHE A 298 -25.35 -17.52 -25.74
C PHE A 298 -26.13 -17.99 -26.99
N ASP A 299 -27.26 -17.38 -27.30
CA ASP A 299 -28.16 -17.76 -28.44
C ASP A 299 -28.36 -19.27 -28.56
N ASN A 300 -27.67 -19.90 -29.51
CA ASN A 300 -27.66 -21.36 -29.72
C ASN A 300 -26.20 -21.89 -29.69
N ALA A 301 -25.27 -21.15 -29.12
CA ALA A 301 -23.90 -21.61 -28.91
C ALA A 301 -23.85 -22.58 -27.73
N ILE A 302 -23.32 -23.78 -27.96
CA ILE A 302 -23.28 -24.85 -26.98
C ILE A 302 -21.82 -25.05 -26.53
N LEU A 303 -21.61 -24.91 -25.25
CA LEU A 303 -20.34 -25.22 -24.58
C LEU A 303 -20.40 -26.67 -24.08
N GLY A 304 -19.54 -27.51 -24.58
CA GLY A 304 -19.20 -28.80 -24.02
C GLY A 304 -18.04 -28.68 -23.04
N ILE A 305 -18.20 -29.29 -21.87
CA ILE A 305 -17.28 -29.22 -20.75
C ILE A 305 -16.61 -30.56 -20.55
N ASN A 306 -15.26 -30.56 -20.48
CA ASN A 306 -14.43 -31.74 -20.23
C ASN A 306 -13.22 -31.31 -19.38
N ASN A 307 -12.53 -32.28 -18.75
CA ASN A 307 -11.32 -32.01 -17.96
C ASN A 307 -10.11 -31.62 -18.82
N GLU A 308 -10.04 -32.16 -20.03
CA GLU A 308 -8.89 -31.93 -20.90
C GLU A 308 -9.05 -30.69 -21.78
N GLU A 309 -10.26 -30.48 -22.33
CA GLU A 309 -10.51 -29.44 -23.30
C GLU A 309 -12.00 -29.10 -23.37
N ASN A 310 -12.38 -27.87 -23.11
CA ASN A 310 -13.73 -27.39 -23.34
C ASN A 310 -13.91 -27.00 -24.82
N ILE A 311 -15.11 -27.20 -25.37
CA ILE A 311 -15.38 -26.92 -26.77
C ILE A 311 -16.66 -26.11 -26.91
N LEU A 312 -16.57 -24.97 -27.59
CA LEU A 312 -17.73 -24.15 -27.93
C LEU A 312 -18.13 -24.39 -29.39
N PHE A 313 -19.39 -24.80 -29.60
CA PHE A 313 -20.00 -25.03 -30.90
C PHE A 313 -20.99 -23.91 -31.21
N TYR A 314 -20.88 -23.31 -32.35
CA TYR A 314 -21.84 -22.32 -32.84
C TYR A 314 -21.98 -22.41 -34.34
N LYS A 315 -23.18 -22.78 -34.80
CA LYS A 315 -23.49 -23.10 -36.22
C LYS A 315 -22.58 -24.25 -36.69
N ASP A 316 -21.78 -24.06 -37.70
CA ASP A 316 -20.85 -25.06 -38.25
C ASP A 316 -19.40 -24.84 -37.83
N LYS A 317 -19.15 -24.02 -36.80
CA LYS A 317 -17.82 -23.69 -36.28
C LYS A 317 -17.65 -24.21 -34.86
N GLU A 318 -16.40 -24.53 -34.53
CA GLU A 318 -15.98 -24.87 -33.17
C GLU A 318 -14.72 -24.15 -32.79
N ILE A 319 -14.58 -23.83 -31.50
CA ILE A 319 -13.34 -23.39 -30.86
C ILE A 319 -13.14 -24.21 -29.60
N SER A 320 -11.89 -24.44 -29.23
CA SER A 320 -11.54 -25.22 -28.06
C SER A 320 -10.49 -24.54 -27.20
N GLY A 321 -10.44 -24.91 -25.91
CA GLY A 321 -9.45 -24.45 -24.95
C GLY A 321 -9.73 -24.94 -23.53
N GLY A 322 -8.82 -24.64 -22.59
CA GLY A 322 -8.95 -25.09 -21.20
C GLY A 322 -10.19 -24.50 -20.49
N LEU A 323 -10.42 -23.21 -20.64
CA LEU A 323 -11.60 -22.52 -20.08
C LEU A 323 -12.18 -21.59 -21.13
N ILE A 324 -13.51 -21.68 -21.34
CA ILE A 324 -14.23 -20.81 -22.28
C ILE A 324 -15.32 -20.05 -21.52
N THR A 325 -15.23 -18.73 -21.50
CA THR A 325 -16.18 -17.83 -20.84
C THR A 325 -16.73 -16.77 -21.78
N LEU A 326 -17.84 -16.16 -21.39
CA LEU A 326 -18.42 -15.02 -22.10
C LEU A 326 -18.13 -13.74 -21.31
N GLU A 327 -17.31 -12.86 -21.88
CA GLU A 327 -16.97 -11.58 -21.34
C GLU A 327 -17.73 -10.47 -22.10
N GLY A 328 -18.95 -10.16 -21.64
CA GLY A 328 -19.81 -9.20 -22.29
C GLY A 328 -20.21 -9.64 -23.71
N ASP A 329 -19.64 -8.98 -24.73
CA ASP A 329 -19.91 -9.28 -26.13
C ASP A 329 -18.86 -10.22 -26.77
N TYR A 330 -17.85 -10.64 -26.02
CA TYR A 330 -16.71 -11.43 -26.51
C TYR A 330 -16.62 -12.79 -25.82
N ILE A 331 -16.02 -13.74 -26.50
CA ILE A 331 -15.73 -15.06 -25.97
C ILE A 331 -14.25 -15.08 -25.63
N LYS A 332 -13.92 -15.39 -24.39
CA LYS A 332 -12.58 -15.58 -23.88
C LYS A 332 -12.27 -17.06 -23.78
N VAL A 333 -11.16 -17.47 -24.34
CA VAL A 333 -10.61 -18.82 -24.28
C VAL A 333 -9.27 -18.75 -23.58
N ALA A 334 -9.13 -19.42 -22.46
CA ALA A 334 -7.87 -19.58 -21.76
C ALA A 334 -7.28 -20.95 -22.11
N ASP A 335 -6.05 -20.99 -22.62
CA ASP A 335 -5.31 -22.22 -22.85
C ASP A 335 -4.56 -22.58 -21.57
N ALA A 336 -4.59 -23.87 -21.18
CA ALA A 336 -3.96 -24.52 -20.06
C ALA A 336 -3.76 -23.63 -18.81
N VAL A 337 -4.66 -23.76 -17.84
CA VAL A 337 -4.51 -23.11 -16.53
C VAL A 337 -3.37 -23.80 -15.78
N ASP A 338 -2.20 -23.21 -15.73
CA ASP A 338 -1.22 -23.57 -14.72
C ASP A 338 -1.74 -23.14 -13.36
N LEU A 339 -1.72 -24.04 -12.37
CA LEU A 339 -2.22 -23.81 -11.00
C LEU A 339 -1.54 -22.62 -10.30
N LEU A 340 -0.41 -22.14 -10.82
CA LEU A 340 0.33 -20.99 -10.30
C LEU A 340 0.04 -19.69 -11.04
N GLY A 341 -0.78 -19.70 -12.11
CA GLY A 341 -1.17 -18.50 -12.86
C GLY A 341 -0.12 -17.94 -13.81
N ASP A 342 1.11 -18.44 -13.77
CA ASP A 342 2.19 -18.00 -14.62
C ASP A 342 2.16 -18.79 -15.94
N GLY A 343 1.81 -18.12 -17.04
CA GLY A 343 1.85 -18.71 -18.37
C GLY A 343 0.49 -19.02 -19.01
N THR A 344 -0.63 -18.60 -18.42
CA THR A 344 -1.94 -18.72 -19.07
C THR A 344 -2.01 -17.77 -20.28
N THR A 345 -2.28 -18.33 -21.45
CA THR A 345 -2.50 -17.54 -22.67
C THR A 345 -4.00 -17.44 -22.98
N TYR A 346 -4.40 -16.29 -23.56
CA TYR A 346 -5.79 -15.98 -23.83
C TYR A 346 -6.02 -15.73 -25.33
N LYS A 347 -7.13 -16.24 -25.84
CA LYS A 347 -7.64 -15.93 -27.18
C LYS A 347 -9.04 -15.36 -27.07
N TYR A 348 -9.31 -14.35 -27.86
CA TYR A 348 -10.62 -13.68 -27.86
C TYR A 348 -11.32 -13.85 -29.21
N TYR A 349 -12.61 -14.06 -29.16
CA TYR A 349 -13.44 -14.24 -30.32
C TYR A 349 -14.69 -13.37 -30.22
N ASP A 350 -15.18 -12.90 -31.36
CA ASP A 350 -16.51 -12.33 -31.43
C ASP A 350 -17.60 -13.44 -31.37
N LYS A 351 -18.86 -13.08 -31.21
CA LYS A 351 -19.99 -14.04 -31.18
C LYS A 351 -20.22 -14.77 -32.50
N THR A 352 -19.44 -14.49 -33.56
CA THR A 352 -19.44 -15.27 -34.81
C THR A 352 -18.31 -16.29 -34.88
N LEU A 353 -17.57 -16.46 -33.80
CA LEU A 353 -16.34 -17.26 -33.65
C LEU A 353 -15.21 -16.82 -34.58
N LYS A 354 -15.13 -15.52 -34.86
CA LYS A 354 -13.98 -14.91 -35.52
C LYS A 354 -12.98 -14.48 -34.43
N GLN A 355 -11.75 -14.97 -34.51
CA GLN A 355 -10.69 -14.60 -33.62
C GLN A 355 -10.31 -13.12 -33.77
N LEU A 356 -10.07 -12.46 -32.67
CA LEU A 356 -9.62 -11.07 -32.59
C LEU A 356 -8.09 -11.05 -32.47
N ASP A 357 -7.50 -9.97 -32.99
CA ASP A 357 -6.05 -9.72 -32.93
C ASP A 357 -5.73 -9.02 -31.61
N ILE A 358 -5.54 -9.80 -30.56
CA ILE A 358 -5.23 -9.36 -29.20
C ILE A 358 -4.03 -10.15 -28.71
N ASP A 359 -3.10 -9.49 -28.01
CA ASP A 359 -1.95 -10.12 -27.38
C ASP A 359 -2.40 -11.23 -26.43
N GLU A 360 -1.88 -12.44 -26.63
CA GLU A 360 -2.26 -13.64 -25.87
C GLU A 360 -1.95 -13.58 -24.37
N ASN A 361 -1.08 -12.65 -23.95
CA ASN A 361 -0.73 -12.44 -22.55
C ASN A 361 -1.65 -11.43 -21.85
N THR A 362 -2.66 -10.95 -22.53
CA THR A 362 -3.60 -9.96 -22.03
C THR A 362 -4.90 -10.60 -21.57
N ASP A 363 -5.19 -10.53 -20.29
CA ASP A 363 -6.49 -10.87 -19.73
C ASP A 363 -7.47 -9.70 -19.88
N ILE A 364 -8.63 -9.94 -20.51
CA ILE A 364 -9.70 -8.95 -20.64
C ILE A 364 -10.92 -9.42 -19.87
N SER A 365 -11.48 -8.53 -19.05
CA SER A 365 -12.68 -8.75 -18.25
C SER A 365 -13.70 -7.68 -18.51
N TYR A 366 -14.97 -8.06 -18.50
CA TYR A 366 -16.11 -7.15 -18.67
C TYR A 366 -16.32 -6.33 -17.40
N VAL A 367 -16.43 -5.00 -17.51
CA VAL A 367 -16.71 -4.10 -16.39
C VAL A 367 -18.19 -3.70 -16.39
N THR A 368 -18.65 -3.11 -17.50
CA THR A 368 -20.02 -2.66 -17.68
C THR A 368 -20.30 -2.48 -19.16
N LYS A 369 -21.52 -2.14 -19.53
CA LYS A 369 -21.95 -2.04 -20.96
C LYS A 369 -20.99 -1.20 -21.80
N GLY A 370 -20.24 -1.88 -22.65
CA GLY A 370 -19.27 -1.28 -23.58
C GLY A 370 -17.97 -0.81 -22.95
N VAL A 371 -17.69 -1.22 -21.72
CA VAL A 371 -16.44 -0.96 -21.01
C VAL A 371 -15.85 -2.28 -20.55
N TYR A 372 -14.57 -2.47 -20.85
CA TYR A 372 -13.77 -3.61 -20.45
C TYR A 372 -12.51 -3.13 -19.75
N GLN A 373 -11.89 -3.99 -18.97
CA GLN A 373 -10.55 -3.80 -18.45
C GLN A 373 -9.61 -4.85 -19.02
N SER A 374 -8.35 -4.50 -19.20
CA SER A 374 -7.30 -5.45 -19.55
C SER A 374 -6.19 -5.46 -18.54
N TYR A 375 -5.62 -6.62 -18.34
CA TYR A 375 -4.41 -6.83 -17.55
C TYR A 375 -3.40 -7.63 -18.38
N ASN A 376 -2.19 -7.12 -18.52
CA ASN A 376 -1.11 -7.85 -19.18
C ASN A 376 -0.15 -8.41 -18.11
N TYR A 377 0.04 -9.72 -18.10
CA TYR A 377 0.81 -10.45 -17.08
C TYR A 377 2.32 -10.22 -17.17
N PHE A 378 2.87 -9.85 -18.35
CA PHE A 378 4.29 -9.64 -18.50
C PHE A 378 4.77 -8.27 -18.04
N ASN A 379 3.97 -7.24 -18.27
CA ASN A 379 4.35 -5.87 -17.93
C ASN A 379 3.52 -5.26 -16.78
N TYR A 380 2.62 -6.06 -16.20
CA TYR A 380 1.74 -5.67 -15.08
C TYR A 380 0.97 -4.38 -15.35
N GLU A 381 0.44 -4.26 -16.57
CA GLU A 381 -0.27 -3.08 -17.01
C GLU A 381 -1.77 -3.30 -17.08
N TYR A 382 -2.51 -2.36 -16.51
CA TYR A 382 -3.96 -2.30 -16.61
C TYR A 382 -4.40 -1.16 -17.52
N TYR A 383 -5.47 -1.39 -18.31
CA TYR A 383 -6.09 -0.39 -19.14
C TYR A 383 -7.60 -0.55 -19.16
N PHE A 384 -8.33 0.56 -19.30
CA PHE A 384 -9.70 0.49 -19.75
C PHE A 384 -9.77 0.39 -21.27
N LEU A 385 -10.67 -0.46 -21.75
CA LEU A 385 -10.94 -0.69 -23.15
C LEU A 385 -12.39 -0.30 -23.47
N ASP A 386 -12.60 0.25 -24.67
CA ASP A 386 -13.93 0.51 -25.20
C ASP A 386 -14.63 -0.76 -25.72
N LYS A 387 -15.85 -0.59 -26.25
CA LYS A 387 -16.63 -1.70 -26.84
C LYS A 387 -15.94 -2.43 -27.98
N ASP A 388 -14.95 -1.79 -28.65
CA ASP A 388 -14.17 -2.36 -29.74
C ASP A 388 -12.81 -2.90 -29.23
N LEU A 389 -12.65 -3.04 -27.92
CA LEU A 389 -11.45 -3.47 -27.19
C LEU A 389 -10.21 -2.59 -27.44
N LYS A 390 -10.41 -1.32 -27.73
CA LYS A 390 -9.32 -0.34 -27.89
C LYS A 390 -9.03 0.35 -26.57
N LYS A 391 -7.74 0.47 -26.22
CA LYS A 391 -7.28 1.21 -25.04
C LYS A 391 -7.67 2.67 -25.15
N TYR A 392 -8.26 3.23 -24.10
CA TYR A 392 -8.60 4.66 -24.03
C TYR A 392 -8.18 5.31 -22.70
N SER A 393 -7.69 4.55 -21.73
CA SER A 393 -7.04 5.10 -20.53
C SER A 393 -5.52 5.12 -20.68
N ASP A 394 -4.85 5.92 -19.83
CA ASP A 394 -3.44 5.76 -19.57
C ASP A 394 -3.16 4.43 -18.87
N LYS A 395 -1.88 4.09 -18.74
CA LYS A 395 -1.43 2.94 -17.93
C LYS A 395 -1.87 3.10 -16.48
N LEU A 396 -2.42 2.05 -15.91
CA LEU A 396 -2.90 1.97 -14.55
C LEU A 396 -2.18 0.82 -13.83
N PHE A 397 -2.10 0.89 -12.51
CA PHE A 397 -1.51 -0.16 -11.69
C PHE A 397 -2.52 -1.23 -11.31
N GLY A 398 -3.78 -0.89 -11.19
CA GLY A 398 -4.86 -1.83 -10.93
C GLY A 398 -6.25 -1.22 -11.09
N ILE A 399 -7.24 -2.09 -11.30
CA ILE A 399 -8.65 -1.74 -11.47
C ILE A 399 -9.47 -2.78 -10.71
N ASP A 400 -10.32 -2.32 -9.78
CA ASP A 400 -11.27 -3.16 -9.07
C ASP A 400 -12.69 -2.57 -9.19
N CYS A 401 -13.60 -3.27 -9.84
CA CYS A 401 -14.93 -2.77 -10.21
C CYS A 401 -16.06 -3.60 -9.62
N ASN A 402 -17.14 -2.92 -9.22
CA ASN A 402 -18.39 -3.60 -8.89
C ASN A 402 -19.33 -3.74 -10.11
N ASN A 403 -20.39 -4.53 -9.94
CA ASN A 403 -21.40 -4.76 -10.97
C ASN A 403 -22.15 -3.50 -11.43
N ASN A 404 -22.08 -2.42 -10.67
CA ASN A 404 -22.69 -1.13 -11.00
C ASN A 404 -21.78 -0.22 -11.83
N GLY A 405 -20.58 -0.71 -12.22
CA GLY A 405 -19.62 0.04 -13.03
C GLY A 405 -18.82 1.11 -12.26
N TYR A 406 -18.88 1.10 -10.92
CA TYR A 406 -17.94 1.88 -10.09
C TYR A 406 -16.64 1.11 -9.95
N CYS A 407 -15.53 1.80 -10.12
CA CYS A 407 -14.22 1.20 -10.02
C CYS A 407 -13.31 1.99 -9.09
N ASN A 408 -12.59 1.28 -8.25
CA ASN A 408 -11.40 1.74 -7.59
C ASN A 408 -10.23 1.54 -8.57
N VAL A 409 -9.59 2.62 -8.97
CA VAL A 409 -8.47 2.59 -9.89
C VAL A 409 -7.26 3.14 -9.18
N TYR A 410 -6.18 2.36 -9.14
CA TYR A 410 -4.96 2.82 -8.52
C TYR A 410 -3.85 3.01 -9.54
N LYS A 411 -3.15 4.12 -9.38
CA LYS A 411 -2.02 4.52 -10.20
C LYS A 411 -0.70 3.98 -9.63
N ASN A 412 -0.71 3.76 -8.31
CA ASN A 412 0.30 3.09 -7.52
C ASN A 412 -0.37 2.52 -6.24
N ASN A 413 0.37 1.97 -5.30
CA ASN A 413 -0.19 1.32 -4.10
C ASN A 413 -0.98 2.27 -3.18
N ASN A 414 -0.82 3.58 -3.30
CA ASN A 414 -1.37 4.54 -2.35
C ASN A 414 -2.29 5.59 -2.98
N GLU A 415 -2.28 5.72 -4.32
CA GLU A 415 -3.11 6.68 -5.03
C GLU A 415 -4.31 6.00 -5.68
N HIS A 416 -5.47 6.17 -5.08
CA HIS A 416 -6.74 5.63 -5.52
C HIS A 416 -7.62 6.69 -6.15
N TYR A 417 -8.28 6.36 -7.24
CA TYR A 417 -9.20 7.24 -7.96
C TYR A 417 -10.54 6.56 -8.18
N LEU A 418 -11.62 7.30 -7.98
CA LEU A 418 -12.96 6.80 -8.26
C LEU A 418 -13.30 6.96 -9.74
N TYR A 419 -13.65 5.86 -10.38
CA TYR A 419 -14.15 5.81 -11.75
C TYR A 419 -15.60 5.32 -11.78
N LYS A 420 -16.33 5.73 -12.78
CA LYS A 420 -17.68 5.25 -13.12
C LYS A 420 -17.75 4.97 -14.60
N ASP A 421 -18.09 3.74 -14.96
CA ASP A 421 -18.18 3.28 -16.37
C ASP A 421 -16.89 3.64 -17.17
N GLY A 422 -15.73 3.37 -16.56
CA GLY A 422 -14.41 3.62 -17.12
C GLY A 422 -13.99 5.09 -17.25
N LYS A 423 -14.73 6.02 -16.66
CA LYS A 423 -14.42 7.45 -16.65
C LYS A 423 -14.14 7.92 -15.23
N LYS A 424 -13.09 8.73 -15.08
CA LYS A 424 -12.72 9.33 -13.81
C LYS A 424 -13.84 10.24 -13.31
N VAL A 425 -14.23 10.04 -12.04
CA VAL A 425 -15.32 10.81 -11.40
C VAL A 425 -14.83 12.18 -10.94
N SER A 426 -13.61 12.25 -10.39
CA SER A 426 -12.93 13.49 -10.01
C SER A 426 -11.42 13.31 -10.14
N ASP A 427 -10.66 14.41 -10.07
CA ASP A 427 -9.18 14.38 -10.01
C ASP A 427 -8.63 14.19 -8.59
N ASP A 428 -9.52 14.10 -7.59
CA ASP A 428 -9.13 13.90 -6.21
C ASP A 428 -8.52 12.52 -6.01
N VAL A 429 -7.48 12.48 -5.17
CA VAL A 429 -6.76 11.29 -4.80
C VAL A 429 -7.24 10.82 -3.44
N PHE A 430 -7.48 9.52 -3.31
CA PHE A 430 -7.90 8.89 -2.07
C PHE A 430 -6.85 7.90 -1.60
N VAL A 431 -6.74 7.73 -0.29
CA VAL A 431 -5.90 6.72 0.37
C VAL A 431 -6.50 5.34 0.18
N SER A 432 -7.82 5.25 0.25
CA SER A 432 -8.54 4.02 0.00
C SER A 432 -9.92 4.29 -0.60
N ILE A 433 -10.41 3.34 -1.39
CA ILE A 433 -11.76 3.35 -1.93
C ILE A 433 -12.36 1.97 -1.72
N ASN A 434 -13.40 1.88 -0.91
CA ASN A 434 -14.16 0.65 -0.69
C ASN A 434 -15.51 0.75 -1.38
N ILE A 435 -15.77 -0.17 -2.30
CA ILE A 435 -16.96 -0.15 -3.15
C ILE A 435 -17.85 -1.35 -2.82
N SER A 436 -19.09 -1.08 -2.43
CA SER A 436 -20.13 -2.08 -2.30
C SER A 436 -21.32 -1.75 -3.22
N ASP A 437 -22.30 -2.63 -3.31
CA ASP A 437 -23.50 -2.39 -4.14
C ASP A 437 -24.39 -1.26 -3.63
N LYS A 438 -24.26 -0.88 -2.37
CA LYS A 438 -25.12 0.12 -1.73
C LYS A 438 -24.42 1.42 -1.39
N LYS A 439 -23.11 1.36 -1.15
CA LYS A 439 -22.33 2.53 -0.74
C LYS A 439 -20.89 2.45 -1.24
N ILE A 440 -20.28 3.62 -1.38
CA ILE A 440 -18.86 3.78 -1.64
C ILE A 440 -18.28 4.60 -0.49
N ILE A 441 -17.19 4.12 0.09
CA ILE A 441 -16.44 4.83 1.11
C ILE A 441 -15.14 5.32 0.47
N LEU A 442 -14.90 6.62 0.51
CA LEU A 442 -13.71 7.27 -0.01
C LEU A 442 -12.96 7.85 1.18
N GLU A 443 -11.77 7.36 1.44
CA GLU A 443 -10.91 7.88 2.49
C GLU A 443 -9.81 8.75 1.87
N SER A 444 -9.84 10.04 2.14
CA SER A 444 -8.76 10.96 1.80
C SER A 444 -7.78 11.09 2.97
N LEU A 445 -6.70 11.84 2.80
CA LEU A 445 -5.76 12.13 3.90
C LEU A 445 -6.41 12.87 5.08
N TYR A 446 -7.55 13.50 4.86
CA TYR A 446 -8.10 14.46 5.82
C TYR A 446 -9.52 14.14 6.25
N LYS A 447 -10.27 13.46 5.39
CA LYS A 447 -11.70 13.22 5.55
C LYS A 447 -12.11 11.89 4.95
N THR A 448 -13.19 11.35 5.48
CA THR A 448 -13.86 10.20 4.89
C THR A 448 -15.21 10.62 4.31
N TYR A 449 -15.48 10.18 3.09
CA TYR A 449 -16.75 10.43 2.40
C TYR A 449 -17.52 9.12 2.25
N VAL A 450 -18.77 9.14 2.61
CA VAL A 450 -19.69 8.01 2.44
C VAL A 450 -20.73 8.37 1.39
N LEU A 451 -20.64 7.74 0.23
CA LEU A 451 -21.57 7.90 -0.88
C LEU A 451 -22.58 6.77 -0.82
N THR A 452 -23.85 7.08 -0.58
CA THR A 452 -24.94 6.10 -0.66
C THR A 452 -25.41 6.00 -2.10
N LEU A 453 -25.41 4.79 -2.65
CA LEU A 453 -25.88 4.52 -4.02
C LEU A 453 -27.40 4.42 -4.09
N GLY A 454 -28.00 4.85 -5.20
CA GLY A 454 -29.44 4.86 -5.41
C GLY A 454 -29.86 5.78 -6.54
N GLU A 455 -31.09 6.29 -6.49
CA GLU A 455 -31.54 7.26 -7.49
C GLU A 455 -30.77 8.58 -7.41
N ASN A 456 -30.47 9.16 -8.55
CA ASN A 456 -29.67 10.37 -8.68
C ASN A 456 -30.33 11.57 -7.98
N LYS A 457 -29.81 11.95 -6.82
CA LYS A 457 -30.19 13.17 -6.08
C LYS A 457 -29.04 14.15 -5.90
N VAL A 458 -27.81 13.66 -5.82
CA VAL A 458 -26.61 14.47 -5.65
C VAL A 458 -26.25 15.12 -6.97
N LYS A 459 -26.18 16.44 -6.98
CA LYS A 459 -25.85 17.23 -8.17
C LYS A 459 -24.35 17.57 -8.29
N LYS A 460 -23.60 17.43 -7.22
CA LYS A 460 -22.19 17.81 -7.13
C LYS A 460 -21.49 16.98 -6.08
N LEU A 461 -20.31 16.48 -6.41
CA LEU A 461 -19.35 15.92 -5.46
C LEU A 461 -18.30 17.00 -5.19
N ASP A 462 -18.04 17.29 -3.93
CA ASP A 462 -17.00 18.23 -3.50
C ASP A 462 -16.16 17.53 -2.45
N PHE A 463 -14.92 17.28 -2.81
CA PHE A 463 -13.96 16.57 -1.97
C PHE A 463 -12.90 17.52 -1.37
N ASN A 464 -13.03 18.84 -1.58
CA ASN A 464 -12.09 19.82 -1.05
C ASN A 464 -12.08 19.81 0.48
N ALA A 465 -10.95 19.49 1.04
CA ALA A 465 -10.71 19.60 2.48
C ALA A 465 -10.39 21.07 2.83
N GLN A 466 -11.10 21.64 3.81
CA GLN A 466 -10.71 22.90 4.44
C GLN A 466 -9.98 22.58 5.74
N PHE A 467 -8.76 23.07 5.88
CA PHE A 467 -7.95 22.89 7.08
C PHE A 467 -8.19 24.08 8.03
N ASN A 468 -8.87 23.83 9.14
CA ASN A 468 -9.04 24.84 10.20
C ASN A 468 -7.87 24.70 11.19
N ILE A 469 -6.67 24.99 10.74
CA ILE A 469 -5.46 25.05 11.58
C ILE A 469 -5.06 26.50 11.76
N ASN A 470 -4.94 26.94 13.01
CA ASN A 470 -4.35 28.21 13.36
C ASN A 470 -2.83 28.03 13.50
N LEU A 471 -2.06 28.57 12.56
CA LEU A 471 -0.60 28.42 12.52
C LEU A 471 0.08 29.04 13.75
N ASP A 472 -0.36 30.23 14.17
CA ASP A 472 0.23 30.94 15.32
C ASP A 472 0.07 30.10 16.61
N ASP A 473 -1.06 29.43 16.78
CA ASP A 473 -1.30 28.56 17.92
C ASP A 473 -0.37 27.33 17.91
N ILE A 474 -0.15 26.73 16.74
CA ILE A 474 0.77 25.59 16.56
C ILE A 474 2.20 26.02 16.82
N ILE A 475 2.66 27.10 16.17
CA ILE A 475 4.03 27.64 16.33
C ILE A 475 4.30 27.93 17.82
N LYS A 476 3.35 28.55 18.49
CA LYS A 476 3.48 28.86 19.92
C LYS A 476 3.43 27.60 20.81
N LYS A 477 2.53 26.69 20.52
CA LYS A 477 2.32 25.46 21.33
C LYS A 477 3.53 24.56 21.35
N TYR A 478 4.21 24.45 20.21
CA TYR A 478 5.36 23.56 20.03
C TYR A 478 6.71 24.30 19.94
N ASP A 479 6.74 25.61 20.18
CA ASP A 479 7.92 26.48 20.13
C ASP A 479 8.72 26.34 18.83
N LEU A 480 8.03 26.54 17.69
CA LEU A 480 8.60 26.39 16.35
C LEU A 480 9.16 27.70 15.76
N LYS A 481 9.61 28.63 16.61
CA LYS A 481 10.09 29.96 16.18
C LYS A 481 11.30 29.88 15.25
N ASP A 482 12.18 28.93 15.47
CA ASP A 482 13.40 28.79 14.68
C ASP A 482 13.11 28.43 13.22
N ILE A 483 12.00 27.72 12.95
CA ILE A 483 11.56 27.34 11.60
C ILE A 483 10.36 28.17 11.09
N GLU A 484 9.91 29.20 11.85
CA GLU A 484 8.75 30.01 11.50
C GLU A 484 8.86 30.63 10.09
N PHE A 485 10.04 31.07 9.69
CA PHE A 485 10.25 31.61 8.35
C PHE A 485 9.99 30.56 7.26
N LYS A 486 10.44 29.34 7.46
CA LYS A 486 10.19 28.21 6.52
C LYS A 486 8.72 27.83 6.50
N ILE A 487 8.05 27.83 7.65
CA ILE A 487 6.62 27.61 7.79
C ILE A 487 5.83 28.64 6.97
N ASN A 488 6.11 29.94 7.20
CA ASN A 488 5.41 31.03 6.52
C ASN A 488 5.61 30.99 4.98
N LYS A 489 6.78 30.57 4.52
CA LYS A 489 7.09 30.42 3.09
C LYS A 489 6.39 29.22 2.47
N ASN A 490 6.01 28.20 3.25
CA ASN A 490 5.37 26.96 2.81
C ASN A 490 4.05 26.70 3.57
N GLU A 491 3.28 27.77 3.82
CA GLU A 491 2.09 27.77 4.67
C GLU A 491 1.08 26.66 4.34
N GLU A 492 0.81 26.43 3.04
CA GLU A 492 -0.17 25.44 2.63
C GLU A 492 0.29 24.01 2.95
N LEU A 493 1.55 23.69 2.67
CA LEU A 493 2.13 22.38 3.04
C LEU A 493 2.15 22.20 4.55
N PHE A 494 2.52 23.25 5.30
CA PHE A 494 2.54 23.18 6.76
C PHE A 494 1.15 22.97 7.36
N LYS A 495 0.11 23.62 6.83
CA LYS A 495 -1.28 23.39 7.28
C LYS A 495 -1.71 21.93 7.12
N LYS A 496 -1.37 21.33 5.99
CA LYS A 496 -1.63 19.90 5.72
C LYS A 496 -0.86 19.01 6.69
N PHE A 497 0.43 19.29 6.85
CA PHE A 497 1.32 18.59 7.77
C PHE A 497 0.82 18.67 9.21
N ALA A 498 0.51 19.89 9.68
CA ALA A 498 -0.01 20.13 11.03
C ALA A 498 -1.36 19.45 11.25
N PHE A 499 -2.26 19.47 10.25
CA PHE A 499 -3.53 18.75 10.35
C PHE A 499 -3.31 17.27 10.60
N ILE A 500 -2.39 16.63 9.86
CA ILE A 500 -2.08 15.21 10.03
C ILE A 500 -1.46 14.95 11.41
N VAL A 501 -0.46 15.73 11.83
CA VAL A 501 0.21 15.56 13.14
C VAL A 501 -0.77 15.74 14.30
N GLU A 502 -1.63 16.78 14.26
CA GLU A 502 -2.61 17.01 15.34
C GLU A 502 -3.65 15.88 15.43
N ASN A 503 -4.03 15.28 14.30
CA ASN A 503 -5.00 14.18 14.25
C ASN A 503 -4.37 12.79 14.44
N ASN A 504 -3.05 12.66 14.39
CA ASN A 504 -2.38 11.39 14.68
C ASN A 504 -2.22 11.21 16.20
N ASN A 505 -3.10 10.39 16.78
CA ASN A 505 -3.11 10.11 18.22
C ASN A 505 -1.98 9.17 18.67
N MET A 506 -1.29 8.50 17.73
CA MET A 506 -0.16 7.61 18.04
C MET A 506 1.14 8.38 18.32
N LEU A 507 1.14 9.71 18.12
CA LEU A 507 2.27 10.60 18.36
C LEU A 507 2.23 11.29 19.73
N LEU A 508 1.43 10.85 20.66
CA LEU A 508 1.00 11.54 21.91
C LEU A 508 2.05 12.42 22.59
N GLY A 509 3.24 11.89 22.87
CA GLY A 509 4.33 12.59 23.54
C GLY A 509 5.36 13.24 22.60
N TYR A 510 5.33 12.93 21.30
CA TYR A 510 6.42 13.18 20.35
C TYR A 510 6.05 14.15 19.22
N LYS A 511 4.93 14.87 19.34
CA LYS A 511 4.47 15.79 18.29
C LYS A 511 5.47 16.92 18.02
N LYS A 512 6.18 17.40 19.04
CA LYS A 512 7.20 18.45 18.88
C LYS A 512 8.31 17.99 17.95
N GLU A 513 8.87 16.82 18.20
CA GLU A 513 9.96 16.22 17.44
C GLU A 513 9.54 15.94 16.00
N VAL A 514 8.28 15.53 15.80
CA VAL A 514 7.71 15.36 14.46
C VAL A 514 7.55 16.70 13.75
N TYR A 515 7.16 17.77 14.45
CA TYR A 515 7.12 19.11 13.84
C TYR A 515 8.48 19.61 13.38
N ASP A 516 9.56 19.27 14.11
CA ASP A 516 10.93 19.65 13.75
C ASP A 516 11.37 19.06 12.40
N LEU A 517 10.78 17.93 11.96
CA LEU A 517 11.02 17.35 10.64
C LEU A 517 10.61 18.28 9.48
N PHE A 518 9.72 19.23 9.73
CA PHE A 518 9.23 20.09 8.66
C PHE A 518 10.33 20.89 7.96
N GLU A 519 11.39 21.22 8.68
CA GLU A 519 12.56 21.87 8.10
C GLU A 519 13.22 21.02 7.02
N ILE A 520 13.47 19.74 7.30
CA ILE A 520 14.06 18.80 6.35
C ILE A 520 13.14 18.60 5.14
N VAL A 521 11.85 18.45 5.41
CA VAL A 521 10.82 18.25 4.36
C VAL A 521 10.82 19.41 3.38
N VAL A 522 10.92 20.65 3.88
CA VAL A 522 10.91 21.84 3.01
C VAL A 522 12.21 21.99 2.24
N ASP A 523 13.36 21.74 2.88
CA ASP A 523 14.67 21.87 2.24
C ASP A 523 14.85 20.85 1.10
N ASN A 524 14.23 19.69 1.24
CA ASN A 524 14.32 18.60 0.27
C ASN A 524 13.03 18.39 -0.55
N LYS A 525 12.15 19.38 -0.59
CA LYS A 525 10.83 19.32 -1.23
C LYS A 525 10.84 18.85 -2.69
N LYS A 526 11.94 18.99 -3.42
CA LYS A 526 12.06 18.57 -4.81
C LYS A 526 12.00 17.04 -5.00
N TYR A 527 12.29 16.27 -3.94
CA TYR A 527 12.22 14.82 -3.92
C TYR A 527 10.90 14.32 -3.31
N LEU A 528 10.10 15.22 -2.73
CA LEU A 528 8.91 14.88 -1.95
C LEU A 528 7.73 14.49 -2.85
N ASP A 529 7.21 13.29 -2.67
CA ASP A 529 5.82 12.99 -2.98
C ASP A 529 4.93 13.41 -1.80
N GLU A 530 4.34 14.60 -1.90
CA GLU A 530 3.56 15.20 -0.81
C GLU A 530 2.42 14.30 -0.34
N PHE A 531 1.72 13.62 -1.26
CA PHE A 531 0.60 12.77 -0.90
C PHE A 531 1.08 11.54 -0.12
N TYR A 532 2.11 10.86 -0.61
CA TYR A 532 2.67 9.66 0.02
C TYR A 532 3.24 9.95 1.40
N PHE A 533 4.04 11.02 1.52
CA PHE A 533 4.61 11.44 2.80
C PHE A 533 3.55 11.75 3.84
N LEU A 534 2.55 12.57 3.50
CA LEU A 534 1.47 12.91 4.42
C LEU A 534 0.62 11.68 4.79
N HIS A 535 0.46 10.72 3.86
CA HIS A 535 -0.20 9.46 4.14
C HIS A 535 0.58 8.65 5.18
N LYS A 536 1.88 8.44 4.98
CA LYS A 536 2.76 7.73 5.93
C LYS A 536 2.78 8.43 7.30
N LEU A 537 2.87 9.77 7.32
CA LEU A 537 2.83 10.56 8.54
C LEU A 537 1.55 10.33 9.34
N GLY A 538 0.41 10.13 8.67
CA GLY A 538 -0.86 9.81 9.32
C GLY A 538 -0.87 8.45 10.02
N TYR A 539 0.00 7.53 9.65
CA TYR A 539 0.16 6.21 10.24
C TYR A 539 1.39 6.08 11.16
N LEU A 540 2.25 7.10 11.21
CA LEU A 540 3.44 7.05 12.05
C LEU A 540 3.08 6.77 13.50
N ASN A 541 3.67 5.71 14.06
CA ASN A 541 3.49 5.26 15.42
C ASN A 541 4.83 5.22 16.15
N ILE A 542 4.91 5.81 17.34
CA ILE A 542 6.12 5.81 18.16
C ILE A 542 5.81 5.09 19.46
N LEU A 543 6.53 4.02 19.74
CA LEU A 543 6.28 3.11 20.88
C LEU A 543 7.54 2.92 21.72
N ASP A 544 7.35 2.87 23.02
CA ASP A 544 8.37 2.41 23.96
C ASP A 544 8.50 0.88 23.89
N ALA A 545 9.71 0.38 23.77
CA ALA A 545 10.04 -1.04 23.75
C ALA A 545 10.91 -1.41 24.96
N GLU A 546 10.73 -2.61 25.49
CA GLU A 546 11.56 -3.08 26.62
C GLU A 546 12.98 -3.47 26.15
N GLU A 547 13.10 -4.06 24.97
CA GLU A 547 14.35 -4.53 24.38
C GLU A 547 14.22 -4.62 22.84
N LEU A 548 15.28 -4.29 22.12
CA LEU A 548 15.38 -4.44 20.67
C LEU A 548 16.64 -5.21 20.31
N GLU A 549 16.54 -6.09 19.30
CA GLU A 549 17.66 -6.86 18.75
C GLU A 549 18.56 -7.55 19.79
N ASN A 550 17.96 -8.11 20.82
CA ASN A 550 18.67 -8.71 21.97
C ASN A 550 19.59 -7.70 22.68
N GLY A 551 19.11 -6.48 22.89
CA GLY A 551 19.80 -5.42 23.62
C GLY A 551 20.88 -4.69 22.82
N LYS A 552 20.93 -4.81 21.48
CA LYS A 552 21.94 -4.18 20.64
C LYS A 552 21.51 -2.86 20.04
N ALA A 553 20.19 -2.67 19.77
CA ALA A 553 19.66 -1.43 19.24
C ALA A 553 18.97 -0.61 20.31
N ALA A 554 19.11 0.72 20.25
CA ALA A 554 18.43 1.66 21.13
C ALA A 554 17.10 2.16 20.53
N GLY A 555 16.99 2.16 19.21
CA GLY A 555 15.78 2.44 18.44
C GLY A 555 15.74 1.61 17.17
N THR A 556 14.59 1.53 16.51
CA THR A 556 14.42 0.96 15.18
C THR A 556 13.23 1.60 14.47
N TYR A 557 13.37 1.89 13.19
CA TYR A 557 12.25 2.21 12.31
C TYR A 557 11.84 0.98 11.49
N GLU A 558 10.54 0.68 11.46
CA GLU A 558 9.94 -0.41 10.68
C GLU A 558 9.03 0.16 9.60
N ASP A 559 9.52 0.25 8.36
CA ASP A 559 8.79 0.87 7.25
C ASP A 559 7.45 0.20 6.95
N TYR A 560 7.39 -1.15 6.91
CA TYR A 560 6.16 -1.88 6.63
C TYR A 560 5.03 -1.60 7.64
N ALA A 561 5.39 -1.22 8.87
CA ALA A 561 4.45 -0.86 9.94
C ALA A 561 4.35 0.65 10.15
N THR A 562 5.20 1.44 9.49
CA THR A 562 5.37 2.89 9.72
C THR A 562 5.52 3.18 11.22
N ARG A 563 6.45 2.45 11.87
CA ARG A 563 6.58 2.42 13.32
C ARG A 563 8.01 2.63 13.78
N ILE A 564 8.16 3.49 14.79
CA ILE A 564 9.41 3.66 15.54
C ILE A 564 9.27 2.95 16.88
N ASN A 565 10.20 2.08 17.22
CA ASN A 565 10.32 1.47 18.54
C ASN A 565 11.54 2.04 19.26
N LEU A 566 11.39 2.50 20.49
CA LEU A 566 12.46 3.10 21.29
C LEU A 566 12.67 2.32 22.58
N VAL A 567 13.91 1.92 22.86
CA VAL A 567 14.32 1.38 24.18
C VAL A 567 14.77 2.51 25.07
N SER A 568 15.27 3.58 24.48
CA SER A 568 15.71 4.77 25.18
C SER A 568 15.01 6.00 24.59
N ASP A 569 14.45 6.82 25.47
CA ASP A 569 13.82 8.09 25.12
C ASP A 569 14.84 9.22 24.87
N THR A 570 16.10 8.88 24.63
CA THR A 570 17.10 9.88 24.26
C THR A 570 16.73 10.55 22.94
N ALA A 571 16.73 11.87 22.93
CA ALA A 571 16.37 12.65 21.75
C ALA A 571 17.21 12.29 20.52
N SER A 572 18.50 11.95 20.68
CA SER A 572 19.36 11.56 19.57
C SER A 572 18.88 10.30 18.87
N VAL A 573 18.45 9.29 19.62
CA VAL A 573 17.91 8.04 19.04
C VAL A 573 16.59 8.32 18.31
N LEU A 574 15.68 9.05 18.95
CA LEU A 574 14.40 9.40 18.33
C LEU A 574 14.57 10.15 17.01
N TYR A 575 15.41 11.19 16.97
CA TYR A 575 15.62 11.94 15.72
C TYR A 575 16.29 11.11 14.64
N HIS A 576 17.20 10.21 14.99
CA HIS A 576 17.79 9.26 14.03
C HIS A 576 16.69 8.39 13.38
N GLU A 577 15.79 7.79 14.17
CA GLU A 577 14.70 6.98 13.65
C GLU A 577 13.65 7.82 12.88
N LEU A 578 13.45 9.06 13.28
CA LEU A 578 12.59 10.00 12.53
C LEU A 578 13.18 10.38 11.17
N ILE A 579 14.50 10.42 11.04
CA ILE A 579 15.15 10.62 9.73
C ILE A 579 14.94 9.39 8.83
N HIS A 580 15.03 8.18 9.36
CA HIS A 580 14.65 6.98 8.60
C HIS A 580 13.20 7.03 8.14
N PHE A 581 12.28 7.47 9.01
CA PHE A 581 10.89 7.69 8.61
C PHE A 581 10.79 8.68 7.44
N VAL A 582 11.52 9.80 7.49
CA VAL A 582 11.52 10.78 6.39
C VAL A 582 12.05 10.15 5.10
N ASP A 583 13.17 9.46 5.15
CA ASP A 583 13.78 8.78 4.00
C ASP A 583 12.80 7.82 3.32
N PHE A 584 12.32 6.83 4.04
CA PHE A 584 11.40 5.80 3.52
C PHE A 584 10.01 6.32 3.14
N SER A 585 9.65 7.52 3.60
CA SER A 585 8.34 8.12 3.34
C SER A 585 8.36 9.26 2.31
N PHE A 586 9.55 9.64 1.83
CA PHE A 586 9.72 10.85 1.05
C PHE A 586 9.14 10.76 -0.35
N ASN A 587 9.27 9.59 -0.96
CA ASN A 587 8.67 9.32 -2.27
C ASN A 587 8.08 7.91 -2.34
N ASN A 588 7.09 7.73 -3.22
CA ASN A 588 6.44 6.45 -3.46
C ASN A 588 7.06 5.72 -4.65
N LYS A 589 8.33 5.96 -4.94
CA LYS A 589 8.99 5.24 -6.02
C LYS A 589 9.14 3.78 -5.59
N THR A 590 8.65 2.89 -6.41
CA THR A 590 9.06 1.50 -6.38
C THR A 590 10.57 1.49 -6.50
N SER A 591 11.26 0.70 -5.68
CA SER A 591 12.72 0.60 -5.65
C SER A 591 13.29 0.71 -7.07
N THR A 592 14.27 1.58 -7.24
CA THR A 592 14.95 1.70 -8.51
C THR A 592 15.86 0.48 -8.71
N THR A 593 16.34 0.30 -9.91
CA THR A 593 17.19 -0.84 -10.28
C THR A 593 18.29 -0.37 -11.22
N LEU A 594 19.49 -0.91 -11.03
CA LEU A 594 20.62 -0.64 -11.90
C LEU A 594 20.62 -1.58 -13.10
N TYR A 595 20.77 -1.01 -14.30
CA TYR A 595 20.96 -1.77 -15.53
C TYR A 595 22.19 -1.31 -16.28
N LYS A 596 22.90 -2.29 -16.85
CA LYS A 596 24.01 -2.05 -17.78
C LYS A 596 23.51 -2.19 -19.21
N CYS A 597 23.51 -1.07 -19.94
CA CYS A 597 23.08 -0.99 -21.33
C CYS A 597 24.29 -0.69 -22.23
N GLY A 598 24.97 -1.72 -22.73
CA GLY A 598 26.27 -1.59 -23.38
C GLY A 598 27.34 -1.15 -22.39
N ASP A 599 27.99 0.01 -22.62
CA ASP A 599 29.03 0.54 -21.70
C ASP A 599 28.48 1.52 -20.66
N LYS A 600 27.15 1.76 -20.65
CA LYS A 600 26.50 2.71 -19.71
C LYS A 600 25.74 1.97 -18.65
N ILE A 601 25.83 2.47 -17.43
CA ILE A 601 25.01 2.04 -16.29
C ILE A 601 24.04 3.18 -15.97
N ASP A 602 22.79 2.82 -15.77
CA ASP A 602 21.76 3.80 -15.42
C ASP A 602 20.76 3.23 -14.42
N VAL A 603 20.11 4.15 -13.70
CA VAL A 603 19.09 3.85 -12.70
C VAL A 603 17.73 3.96 -13.37
N TYR A 604 16.94 2.92 -13.27
CA TYR A 604 15.58 2.87 -13.79
C TYR A 604 14.61 2.52 -12.68
N ASP A 605 13.39 3.01 -12.75
CA ASP A 605 12.32 2.50 -11.90
C ASP A 605 12.23 0.99 -12.05
N ALA A 606 11.98 0.26 -10.95
CA ALA A 606 11.86 -1.20 -10.97
C ALA A 606 10.73 -1.58 -11.94
N VAL A 607 11.11 -1.84 -13.17
CA VAL A 607 10.21 -2.25 -14.23
C VAL A 607 10.28 -3.76 -14.33
N PRO A 608 9.15 -4.44 -14.49
CA PRO A 608 9.16 -5.88 -14.68
C PRO A 608 9.92 -6.34 -15.92
N ASN A 609 10.25 -5.45 -16.85
CA ASN A 609 10.96 -5.75 -18.08
C ASN A 609 12.32 -5.03 -18.11
N ILE A 610 13.39 -5.81 -18.18
CA ILE A 610 14.72 -5.33 -18.48
C ILE A 610 14.65 -4.57 -19.81
N PRO A 611 15.16 -3.33 -19.92
CA PRO A 611 15.22 -2.62 -21.20
C PRO A 611 15.97 -3.46 -22.25
N ASP A 612 15.50 -3.48 -23.48
CA ASP A 612 16.10 -4.26 -24.57
C ASP A 612 17.60 -4.01 -24.69
N GLY A 613 18.39 -5.08 -24.57
CA GLY A 613 19.86 -5.01 -24.67
C GLY A 613 20.56 -4.53 -23.41
N CYS A 614 19.90 -4.53 -22.27
CA CYS A 614 20.45 -4.18 -20.97
C CYS A 614 20.48 -5.43 -20.05
N ASP A 615 21.49 -5.51 -19.20
CA ASP A 615 21.62 -6.53 -18.17
C ASP A 615 21.35 -5.92 -16.77
N TYR A 616 20.61 -6.65 -15.96
CA TYR A 616 20.38 -6.28 -14.57
C TYR A 616 21.64 -6.41 -13.74
N ILE A 617 21.93 -5.38 -12.95
CA ILE A 617 23.02 -5.40 -11.97
C ILE A 617 22.41 -5.67 -10.59
N SER A 618 22.65 -6.88 -10.07
CA SER A 618 22.30 -7.21 -8.69
C SER A 618 23.37 -6.64 -7.76
N VAL A 619 22.99 -5.68 -6.94
CA VAL A 619 23.85 -5.15 -5.87
C VAL A 619 23.34 -5.72 -4.54
N ASN A 620 24.24 -6.26 -3.73
CA ASN A 620 23.90 -6.53 -2.34
C ASN A 620 23.65 -5.20 -1.67
N PHE A 621 22.44 -5.05 -1.11
CA PHE A 621 22.00 -3.83 -0.46
C PHE A 621 23.00 -3.40 0.60
N THR A 622 23.46 -2.16 0.53
CA THR A 622 24.34 -1.61 1.55
C THR A 622 23.57 -0.60 2.37
N ASN A 623 23.52 -0.78 3.67
CA ASN A 623 22.85 0.19 4.57
C ASN A 623 23.70 1.47 4.77
N TYR A 624 24.77 1.67 3.98
CA TYR A 624 25.70 2.77 4.22
C TYR A 624 25.02 4.14 4.09
N ILE A 625 24.37 4.41 2.96
CA ILE A 625 23.71 5.72 2.74
C ILE A 625 22.59 5.92 3.75
N THR A 626 21.79 4.90 4.00
CA THR A 626 20.67 4.95 4.92
C THR A 626 21.13 5.28 6.35
N GLU A 627 22.11 4.55 6.90
CA GLU A 627 22.53 4.72 8.30
C GLU A 627 23.45 5.93 8.50
N ALA A 628 24.46 6.10 7.64
CA ALA A 628 25.35 7.26 7.72
C ALA A 628 24.60 8.56 7.40
N GLY A 629 23.63 8.52 6.48
CA GLY A 629 22.75 9.63 6.16
C GLY A 629 21.85 10.00 7.33
N ALA A 630 21.19 9.03 7.96
CA ALA A 630 20.35 9.28 9.13
C ALA A 630 21.14 9.98 10.24
N GLU A 631 22.35 9.51 10.56
CA GLU A 631 23.22 10.15 11.55
C GLU A 631 23.68 11.55 11.11
N ALA A 632 24.07 11.73 9.84
CA ALA A 632 24.48 13.02 9.30
C ALA A 632 23.36 14.05 9.34
N PHE A 633 22.14 13.69 8.88
CA PHE A 633 21.00 14.60 8.90
C PHE A 633 20.51 14.89 10.32
N THR A 634 20.55 13.91 11.23
CA THR A 634 20.27 14.11 12.65
C THR A 634 21.22 15.15 13.25
N THR A 635 22.50 15.06 12.95
CA THR A 635 23.49 16.02 13.41
C THR A 635 23.25 17.42 12.81
N LYS A 636 23.04 17.51 11.50
CA LYS A 636 22.91 18.77 10.76
C LYS A 636 21.65 19.57 11.14
N TYR A 637 20.51 18.88 11.29
CA TYR A 637 19.23 19.55 11.54
C TYR A 637 18.87 19.66 13.02
N PHE A 638 19.25 18.66 13.82
CA PHE A 638 18.81 18.61 15.22
C PHE A 638 19.95 18.70 16.23
N THR A 639 21.19 18.80 15.79
CA THR A 639 22.38 18.86 16.65
C THR A 639 22.51 17.69 17.61
N LYS A 640 21.79 16.60 17.31
CA LYS A 640 21.82 15.36 18.07
C LYS A 640 22.70 14.35 17.39
N ARG A 641 23.36 13.49 18.17
CA ARG A 641 24.22 12.46 17.63
C ARG A 641 24.18 11.24 18.51
N ILE A 642 24.03 10.08 17.91
CA ILE A 642 24.12 8.79 18.63
C ILE A 642 25.55 8.27 18.72
N ASN A 643 26.48 8.77 17.91
CA ASN A 643 27.88 8.35 17.81
C ASN A 643 28.08 6.87 17.43
N ALA A 644 27.11 6.30 16.76
CA ALA A 644 27.16 4.90 16.34
C ALA A 644 27.93 4.72 15.02
N TYR A 645 27.82 5.67 14.10
CA TYR A 645 28.30 5.55 12.71
C TYR A 645 29.32 6.64 12.34
N ASN A 646 30.14 7.09 13.29
CA ASN A 646 31.02 8.25 13.16
C ASN A 646 31.88 8.26 11.89
N PHE A 647 32.60 7.17 11.61
CA PHE A 647 33.45 7.11 10.42
C PHE A 647 32.62 7.22 9.12
N GLY A 648 31.49 6.50 9.04
CA GLY A 648 30.58 6.57 7.89
C GLY A 648 30.02 7.96 7.67
N THR A 649 29.67 8.67 8.74
CA THR A 649 29.15 10.04 8.69
C THR A 649 30.22 11.02 8.20
N TYR A 650 31.43 10.97 8.72
CA TYR A 650 32.53 11.83 8.25
C TYR A 650 32.88 11.55 6.77
N TYR A 651 32.82 10.31 6.37
CA TYR A 651 33.03 9.92 4.98
C TYR A 651 31.95 10.49 4.06
N LEU A 652 30.68 10.47 4.51
CA LEU A 652 29.56 11.07 3.77
C LEU A 652 29.69 12.58 3.65
N ASP A 653 30.13 13.29 4.71
CA ASP A 653 30.38 14.73 4.66
C ASP A 653 31.50 15.09 3.67
N ALA A 654 32.54 14.25 3.58
CA ALA A 654 33.57 14.44 2.58
C ALA A 654 33.10 14.15 1.15
N LEU A 655 32.23 13.16 0.96
CA LEU A 655 31.55 12.92 -0.32
C LEU A 655 30.65 14.10 -0.70
N GLU A 656 29.91 14.66 0.27
CA GLU A 656 29.08 15.84 0.04
C GLU A 656 29.90 17.05 -0.39
N TYR A 657 31.10 17.20 0.15
CA TYR A 657 32.06 18.24 -0.28
C TYR A 657 32.50 18.04 -1.74
N ILE A 658 32.69 16.78 -2.18
CA ILE A 658 33.14 16.47 -3.52
C ILE A 658 32.01 16.64 -4.55
N TYR A 659 30.81 16.14 -4.25
CA TYR A 659 29.69 16.02 -5.20
C TYR A 659 28.62 17.09 -5.03
N GLY A 660 28.59 17.78 -3.91
CA GLY A 660 27.59 18.81 -3.55
C GLY A 660 26.42 18.25 -2.74
N THR A 661 25.80 19.12 -1.96
CA THR A 661 24.66 18.80 -1.10
C THR A 661 23.47 18.22 -1.89
N ASP A 662 23.21 18.76 -3.07
CA ASP A 662 22.09 18.32 -3.91
C ASP A 662 22.21 16.86 -4.36
N GLU A 663 23.43 16.42 -4.67
CA GLU A 663 23.69 15.05 -5.10
C GLU A 663 23.58 14.07 -3.92
N VAL A 664 24.12 14.42 -2.75
CA VAL A 664 24.00 13.60 -1.54
C VAL A 664 22.54 13.50 -1.07
N ASN A 665 21.80 14.62 -1.09
CA ASN A 665 20.38 14.61 -0.79
C ASN A 665 19.58 13.71 -1.76
N LYS A 666 19.99 13.66 -3.04
CA LYS A 666 19.42 12.74 -4.01
C LYS A 666 19.69 11.29 -3.66
N TRP A 667 20.91 10.95 -3.26
CA TRP A 667 21.26 9.59 -2.85
C TRP A 667 20.43 9.13 -1.64
N TYR A 668 20.12 10.05 -0.74
CA TYR A 668 19.38 9.75 0.47
C TYR A 668 17.86 9.78 0.24
N PHE A 669 17.29 10.87 -0.27
CA PHE A 669 15.85 11.09 -0.36
C PHE A 669 15.20 10.60 -1.66
N ASP A 670 15.99 10.29 -2.70
CA ASP A 670 15.45 9.75 -3.94
C ASP A 670 15.71 8.24 -4.02
N ASP A 671 16.98 7.81 -4.11
CA ASP A 671 17.34 6.38 -4.07
C ASP A 671 18.87 6.22 -3.97
N ASP A 672 19.38 5.31 -3.14
CA ASP A 672 20.79 5.00 -2.95
C ASP A 672 21.47 4.42 -4.19
N ASN A 673 20.70 3.85 -5.14
CA ASN A 673 21.20 3.41 -6.43
C ASN A 673 21.88 4.54 -7.23
N TYR A 674 21.52 5.80 -6.99
CA TYR A 674 22.25 6.93 -7.61
C TYR A 674 23.68 7.05 -7.09
N PHE A 675 23.94 6.78 -5.81
CA PHE A 675 25.31 6.70 -5.28
C PHE A 675 26.09 5.53 -5.88
N ILE A 676 25.45 4.37 -5.98
CA ILE A 676 26.07 3.19 -6.59
C ILE A 676 26.43 3.47 -8.06
N LYS A 677 25.52 4.15 -8.79
CA LYS A 677 25.80 4.59 -10.16
C LYS A 677 27.04 5.51 -10.23
N VAL A 678 27.19 6.46 -9.31
CA VAL A 678 28.38 7.33 -9.26
C VAL A 678 29.65 6.50 -9.14
N LEU A 679 29.69 5.49 -8.27
CA LEU A 679 30.85 4.61 -8.12
C LEU A 679 31.14 3.81 -9.42
N TYR A 680 30.12 3.36 -10.12
CA TYR A 680 30.28 2.71 -11.41
C TYR A 680 30.80 3.66 -12.50
N ASP A 681 30.28 4.87 -12.57
CA ASP A 681 30.73 5.87 -13.52
C ASP A 681 32.21 6.25 -13.28
N GLU A 682 32.66 6.30 -12.01
CA GLU A 682 34.04 6.64 -11.65
C GLU A 682 35.05 5.50 -11.86
N TYR A 683 34.64 4.26 -11.67
CA TYR A 683 35.58 3.16 -11.65
C TYR A 683 35.40 2.16 -12.80
N GLY A 684 34.17 2.00 -13.36
CA GLY A 684 33.90 1.10 -14.50
C GLY A 684 34.14 -0.40 -14.22
N ASP A 685 34.53 -0.76 -13.00
CA ASP A 685 34.84 -2.15 -12.57
C ASP A 685 33.87 -2.59 -11.47
N GLU A 686 32.98 -3.52 -11.83
CA GLU A 686 31.96 -4.07 -10.94
C GLU A 686 32.59 -4.65 -9.64
N LYS A 687 33.68 -5.39 -9.71
CA LYS A 687 34.32 -5.97 -8.53
C LYS A 687 34.88 -4.91 -7.59
N LYS A 688 35.45 -3.86 -8.15
CA LYS A 688 35.95 -2.74 -7.36
C LYS A 688 34.80 -1.99 -6.71
N VAL A 689 33.71 -1.72 -7.44
CA VAL A 689 32.53 -1.07 -6.88
C VAL A 689 31.91 -1.90 -5.76
N MET A 690 31.71 -3.19 -5.97
CA MET A 690 31.18 -4.08 -4.93
C MET A 690 32.07 -4.13 -3.70
N HIS A 691 33.41 -4.15 -3.88
CA HIS A 691 34.32 -4.09 -2.75
C HIS A 691 34.26 -2.76 -1.98
N ILE A 692 34.08 -1.63 -2.69
CA ILE A 692 33.89 -0.31 -2.06
C ILE A 692 32.60 -0.32 -1.23
N LEU A 693 31.51 -0.84 -1.78
CA LEU A 693 30.20 -0.92 -1.10
C LEU A 693 30.28 -1.81 0.15
N ASP A 694 30.95 -2.96 0.06
CA ASP A 694 31.19 -3.84 1.23
C ASP A 694 32.03 -3.12 2.31
N ALA A 695 33.06 -2.38 1.90
CA ALA A 695 33.89 -1.62 2.83
C ALA A 695 33.14 -0.48 3.51
N LEU A 696 32.26 0.21 2.77
CA LEU A 696 31.38 1.25 3.31
C LEU A 696 30.33 0.65 4.25
N SER A 697 29.76 -0.50 3.92
CA SER A 697 28.80 -1.20 4.77
C SER A 697 29.41 -1.60 6.13
N ASP A 698 30.72 -1.94 6.17
CA ASP A 698 31.45 -2.21 7.43
C ASP A 698 31.47 -0.99 8.36
N THR A 699 31.41 0.24 7.81
CA THR A 699 31.44 1.49 8.62
C THR A 699 30.14 1.76 9.36
N THR A 700 29.05 1.16 8.95
CA THR A 700 27.71 1.26 9.56
C THR A 700 27.26 -0.02 10.25
N SER A 701 28.15 -1.01 10.33
CA SER A 701 27.91 -2.24 11.09
C SER A 701 28.12 -2.02 12.58
N LEU A 702 27.22 -2.56 13.41
CA LEU A 702 27.35 -2.58 14.88
C LEU A 702 28.63 -3.30 15.37
N ASN A 703 29.27 -4.09 14.51
CA ASN A 703 30.53 -4.78 14.77
C ASN A 703 31.65 -4.28 13.85
N MET A 704 31.71 -2.98 13.61
CA MET A 704 32.72 -2.35 12.75
C MET A 704 34.15 -2.87 13.05
N THR A 705 34.83 -3.32 12.01
CA THR A 705 36.16 -3.93 12.17
C THR A 705 37.30 -2.99 11.87
N TYR A 706 37.03 -1.80 11.32
CA TYR A 706 38.02 -0.82 10.85
C TYR A 706 39.02 -1.36 9.81
N LYS A 707 38.71 -2.53 9.26
CA LYS A 707 39.62 -3.23 8.34
C LYS A 707 39.92 -2.45 7.06
N TYR A 708 38.93 -1.72 6.57
CA TYR A 708 38.95 -1.07 5.27
C TYR A 708 39.15 0.46 5.34
N THR A 709 39.31 1.03 6.52
CA THR A 709 39.32 2.48 6.70
C THR A 709 40.44 3.18 5.92
N GLY A 710 41.66 2.60 5.86
CA GLY A 710 42.76 3.15 5.07
C GLY A 710 42.48 3.11 3.57
N GLU A 711 41.86 2.07 3.09
CA GLU A 711 41.46 1.92 1.68
C GLU A 711 40.34 2.90 1.31
N LEU A 712 39.36 3.09 2.19
CA LEU A 712 38.29 4.07 1.99
C LEU A 712 38.85 5.50 1.92
N LEU A 713 39.88 5.83 2.70
CA LEU A 713 40.58 7.11 2.56
C LEU A 713 41.30 7.24 1.21
N ASP A 714 41.98 6.18 0.73
CA ASP A 714 42.58 6.18 -0.60
C ASP A 714 41.55 6.43 -1.70
N ILE A 715 40.35 5.80 -1.58
CA ILE A 715 39.24 5.97 -2.50
C ILE A 715 38.72 7.42 -2.45
N LEU A 716 38.53 7.98 -1.27
CA LEU A 716 38.00 9.32 -1.10
C LEU A 716 38.95 10.38 -1.69
N VAL A 717 40.28 10.26 -1.47
CA VAL A 717 41.28 11.13 -2.05
C VAL A 717 41.34 10.98 -3.59
N ASP A 718 41.15 9.76 -4.11
CA ASP A 718 41.05 9.51 -5.57
C ASP A 718 39.83 10.17 -6.17
N LEU A 719 38.65 10.05 -5.53
CA LEU A 719 37.38 10.70 -5.95
C LEU A 719 37.54 12.23 -5.93
N TYR A 720 38.14 12.79 -4.85
CA TYR A 720 38.42 14.23 -4.78
C TYR A 720 39.28 14.69 -5.96
N LYS A 721 40.40 13.99 -6.22
CA LYS A 721 41.30 14.33 -7.31
C LYS A 721 40.64 14.24 -8.69
N LYS A 722 39.82 13.24 -8.92
CA LYS A 722 39.10 13.07 -10.20
C LYS A 722 38.12 14.21 -10.44
N ASN A 723 37.40 14.64 -9.42
CA ASN A 723 36.37 15.66 -9.55
C ASN A 723 36.89 17.10 -9.49
N ASN A 724 37.95 17.36 -8.70
CA ASN A 724 38.47 18.72 -8.49
C ASN A 724 39.77 18.98 -9.28
N GLY A 725 40.47 17.95 -9.75
CA GLY A 725 41.69 18.09 -10.59
C GLY A 725 42.92 18.63 -9.87
N GLU A 726 42.86 18.82 -8.54
CA GLU A 726 43.90 19.39 -7.71
C GLU A 726 44.47 18.41 -6.67
N ASP A 727 45.61 18.72 -6.12
CA ASP A 727 46.16 17.99 -4.95
C ASP A 727 45.31 18.36 -3.72
N TYR A 728 44.72 17.34 -3.07
CA TYR A 728 43.85 17.51 -1.90
C TYR A 728 44.54 18.28 -0.75
N LEU A 729 45.88 18.24 -0.63
CA LEU A 729 46.65 18.98 0.39
C LEU A 729 46.58 20.49 0.20
N ASN A 730 46.21 20.98 -0.98
CA ASN A 730 46.01 22.41 -1.23
C ASN A 730 44.63 22.91 -0.80
N ASP A 731 43.70 22.02 -0.48
CA ASP A 731 42.37 22.36 -0.05
C ASP A 731 42.18 22.17 1.46
N LYS A 732 42.33 23.27 2.18
CA LYS A 732 42.23 23.27 3.66
C LYS A 732 40.88 22.73 4.16
N LYS A 733 39.80 22.95 3.42
CA LYS A 733 38.47 22.48 3.81
C LYS A 733 38.37 20.97 3.72
N PHE A 734 38.77 20.42 2.58
CA PHE A 734 38.80 19.00 2.41
C PHE A 734 39.71 18.28 3.40
N VAL A 735 40.92 18.84 3.62
CA VAL A 735 41.85 18.35 4.64
C VAL A 735 41.22 18.36 6.04
N LEU A 736 40.45 19.41 6.37
CA LEU A 736 39.77 19.49 7.66
C LEU A 736 38.71 18.42 7.82
N LEU A 737 37.98 18.08 6.73
CA LEU A 737 37.00 16.99 6.74
C LEU A 737 37.61 15.59 6.92
N LEU A 738 38.88 15.41 6.52
CA LEU A 738 39.59 14.15 6.70
C LEU A 738 40.10 13.94 8.14
N ARG A 739 40.33 15.00 8.92
CA ARG A 739 40.87 14.91 10.28
C ARG A 739 40.08 14.04 11.23
N PRO A 740 38.75 14.17 11.38
CA PRO A 740 37.97 13.32 12.28
C PRO A 740 38.04 11.83 11.92
N MET A 741 38.12 11.48 10.63
CA MET A 741 38.30 10.09 10.21
C MET A 741 39.68 9.55 10.66
N LEU A 742 40.74 10.35 10.56
CA LEU A 742 42.08 9.96 10.98
C LEU A 742 42.20 9.83 12.51
N ASP A 743 41.59 10.73 13.26
CA ASP A 743 41.55 10.68 14.72
C ASP A 743 40.80 9.43 15.20
N PHE A 744 39.70 9.10 14.55
CA PHE A 744 38.93 7.93 14.86
C PHE A 744 39.69 6.60 14.60
N MET A 745 40.54 6.58 13.58
CA MET A 745 41.34 5.39 13.21
C MET A 745 42.54 5.12 14.12
N ASN A 746 42.87 5.99 15.07
CA ASN A 746 44.15 5.96 15.78
C ASN A 746 45.36 5.79 14.82
N ALA A 747 45.34 6.53 13.73
CA ALA A 747 46.16 6.25 12.56
C ALA A 747 47.54 6.92 12.59
N ASP A 748 48.25 6.90 13.72
CA ASP A 748 49.60 7.46 13.88
C ASP A 748 50.64 6.98 12.82
N ASN A 749 50.30 5.87 12.14
CA ASN A 749 51.17 5.27 11.13
C ASN A 749 50.66 5.42 9.70
N SER A 750 49.50 6.06 9.43
CA SER A 750 49.02 6.25 8.07
C SER A 750 49.82 7.32 7.34
N LYS A 751 49.98 7.17 6.01
CA LYS A 751 50.61 8.19 5.18
C LYS A 751 49.89 9.54 5.30
N TYR A 752 48.54 9.48 5.35
CA TYR A 752 47.66 10.64 5.44
C TYR A 752 47.79 11.40 6.76
N TYR A 753 47.99 10.71 7.88
CA TYR A 753 48.16 11.35 9.17
C TYR A 753 49.32 12.32 9.16
N LYS A 754 50.52 11.91 8.69
CA LYS A 754 51.69 12.77 8.62
C LYS A 754 51.51 13.94 7.66
N GLU A 755 50.92 13.73 6.52
CA GLU A 755 50.69 14.75 5.50
C GLU A 755 49.68 15.80 6.01
N ILE A 756 48.53 15.36 6.52
CA ILE A 756 47.42 16.21 6.94
C ILE A 756 47.74 16.99 8.21
N TYR A 757 48.39 16.36 9.20
CA TYR A 757 48.72 17.04 10.46
C TYR A 757 50.02 17.89 10.36
N SER A 758 50.76 17.78 9.27
CA SER A 758 51.86 18.72 8.98
C SER A 758 51.37 20.05 8.41
N LEU A 759 50.10 20.12 7.98
CA LEU A 759 49.50 21.35 7.47
C LEU A 759 49.01 22.23 8.63
N ASP A 760 49.43 23.51 8.60
CA ASP A 760 48.95 24.50 9.53
C ASP A 760 47.53 24.95 9.15
N ILE A 761 46.53 24.41 9.83
CA ILE A 761 45.15 24.88 9.75
C ILE A 761 44.90 25.70 11.00
N ASN A 762 44.82 27.00 10.83
CA ASN A 762 44.57 27.91 11.92
C ASN A 762 43.12 27.81 12.40
N LEU A 763 42.94 27.31 13.62
CA LEU A 763 41.66 27.25 14.34
C LEU A 763 41.63 28.24 15.51
N ASP A 764 42.55 29.21 15.58
CA ASP A 764 42.66 30.21 16.67
C ASP A 764 41.39 31.08 16.74
N PHE A 765 40.58 31.15 15.68
CA PHE A 765 39.30 31.83 15.67
C PHE A 765 38.32 31.28 16.70
N LEU A 766 38.42 30.01 17.08
CA LEU A 766 37.60 29.40 18.13
C LEU A 766 37.83 30.12 19.47
N ASN A 767 39.05 30.65 19.70
CA ASN A 767 39.35 31.42 20.91
C ASN A 767 38.56 32.75 20.98
N SER A 768 38.20 33.34 19.83
CA SER A 768 37.39 34.57 19.82
C SER A 768 35.93 34.35 20.23
N ILE A 769 35.42 33.16 20.02
CA ILE A 769 34.03 32.80 20.45
C ILE A 769 34.02 32.37 21.92
N LYS A 770 35.12 31.83 22.42
CA LYS A 770 35.26 31.34 23.79
C LYS A 770 34.83 32.34 24.82
N ASP A 771 35.24 33.60 24.66
CA ASP A 771 34.95 34.67 25.59
C ASP A 771 33.49 35.13 25.55
N GLU A 772 32.78 34.81 24.44
CA GLU A 772 31.39 35.17 24.24
C GLU A 772 30.40 34.13 24.81
N VAL A 773 30.84 32.86 24.92
CA VAL A 773 29.99 31.75 25.41
C VAL A 773 30.19 31.45 26.91
N ASP A 774 31.04 32.21 27.62
CA ASP A 774 31.23 32.17 29.08
C ASP A 774 31.58 30.77 29.68
N TYR A 775 32.44 30.01 28.98
CA TYR A 775 32.94 28.72 29.47
C TYR A 775 34.39 28.84 29.94
N GLU A 776 34.69 28.50 31.19
CA GLU A 776 35.99 28.70 31.81
C GLU A 776 37.03 27.58 31.59
N CYS A 777 36.60 26.33 31.38
CA CYS A 777 37.50 25.17 31.20
C CYS A 777 37.05 24.31 30.04
N PHE A 778 37.95 23.96 29.10
CA PHE A 778 37.61 23.28 27.87
C PHE A 778 38.32 21.95 27.69
N SER A 779 37.54 20.89 27.41
CA SER A 779 37.93 19.89 26.43
C SER A 779 37.15 20.23 25.15
N SER A 780 37.77 20.49 24.04
CA SER A 780 37.10 20.88 22.81
C SER A 780 37.30 19.81 21.73
N PHE A 781 36.26 19.43 21.10
CA PHE A 781 36.26 18.56 19.93
C PHE A 781 35.62 19.32 18.77
N VAL A 782 36.28 19.32 17.62
CA VAL A 782 35.87 20.09 16.45
C VAL A 782 35.53 19.13 15.33
N GLU A 783 34.30 19.17 14.85
CA GLU A 783 33.85 18.36 13.73
C GLU A 783 33.36 19.25 12.61
N PRO A 784 34.01 19.26 11.45
CA PRO A 784 33.51 19.91 10.27
C PRO A 784 32.41 19.05 9.60
N PHE A 785 31.41 19.70 9.03
CA PHE A 785 30.38 19.06 8.22
C PHE A 785 29.90 19.98 7.11
N ILE A 786 29.26 19.42 6.10
CA ILE A 786 28.69 20.16 4.96
C ILE A 786 27.18 20.25 5.08
N MET A 787 26.62 21.42 4.81
CA MET A 787 25.17 21.63 4.72
C MET A 787 24.89 22.79 3.76
N ASN A 788 24.04 22.57 2.76
CA ASN A 788 23.70 23.55 1.71
C ASN A 788 24.95 24.12 1.01
N ASP A 789 25.89 23.27 0.62
CA ASP A 789 27.19 23.58 -0.03
C ASP A 789 28.11 24.51 0.78
N LYS A 790 27.85 24.63 2.07
CA LYS A 790 28.69 25.37 3.00
C LYS A 790 29.30 24.45 4.03
N MET A 791 30.52 24.76 4.42
CA MET A 791 31.16 24.08 5.53
C MET A 791 30.85 24.80 6.82
N TYR A 792 30.39 24.05 7.79
CA TYR A 792 30.18 24.45 9.17
C TYR A 792 31.17 23.70 10.07
N ILE A 793 31.42 24.25 11.23
CA ILE A 793 32.22 23.59 12.26
C ILE A 793 31.30 23.37 13.46
N SER A 794 31.07 22.12 13.82
CA SER A 794 30.46 21.78 15.09
C SER A 794 31.56 21.76 16.15
N TRP A 795 31.43 22.63 17.12
CA TRP A 795 32.38 22.73 18.22
C TRP A 795 31.69 22.29 19.51
N TYR A 796 32.13 21.16 20.04
CA TYR A 796 31.68 20.64 21.32
C TYR A 796 32.55 21.23 22.42
N VAL A 797 31.95 21.98 23.32
CA VAL A 797 32.59 22.63 24.47
C VAL A 797 32.07 21.97 25.74
N TRP A 798 32.96 21.62 26.61
CA TRP A 798 32.62 21.04 27.90
C TRP A 798 33.31 21.81 29.04
N ASP A 799 32.51 22.39 29.93
CA ASP A 799 32.96 23.01 31.15
C ASP A 799 32.96 22.00 32.30
N ILE A 800 34.16 21.52 32.65
CA ILE A 800 34.35 20.49 33.70
C ILE A 800 33.99 21.04 35.07
N SER A 801 34.09 22.35 35.28
CA SER A 801 33.89 22.97 36.59
C SER A 801 32.42 22.99 37.05
N VAL A 802 31.52 23.05 36.10
CA VAL A 802 30.09 23.15 36.31
C VAL A 802 29.28 22.03 35.63
N SER A 803 29.95 21.06 35.01
CA SER A 803 29.33 19.96 34.27
C SER A 803 28.38 20.47 33.18
N ARG A 804 28.74 21.51 32.47
CA ARG A 804 28.00 22.06 31.33
C ARG A 804 28.70 21.72 30.03
N SER A 805 27.91 21.42 29.02
CA SER A 805 28.40 21.24 27.65
C SER A 805 27.56 22.02 26.67
N ALA A 806 28.14 22.40 25.56
CA ALA A 806 27.47 23.12 24.50
C ALA A 806 27.95 22.69 23.12
N VAL A 807 27.04 22.80 22.12
CA VAL A 807 27.38 22.65 20.71
C VAL A 807 27.21 24.00 20.02
N ILE A 808 28.24 24.42 19.32
CA ILE A 808 28.26 25.69 18.61
C ILE A 808 28.49 25.39 17.13
N TYR A 809 27.59 25.86 16.29
CA TYR A 809 27.79 25.85 14.85
C TYR A 809 28.39 27.14 14.38
N ILE A 810 29.45 27.04 13.58
CA ILE A 810 30.24 28.17 13.13
C ILE A 810 30.28 28.17 11.60
N ASP A 811 29.74 29.21 10.96
CA ASP A 811 29.95 29.51 9.54
C ASP A 811 31.26 30.28 9.40
N TYR A 812 32.32 29.60 8.94
CA TYR A 812 33.66 30.16 8.81
C TYR A 812 34.05 30.35 7.33
N ASP A 813 34.54 31.56 7.02
CA ASP A 813 35.12 31.87 5.70
C ASP A 813 36.60 31.54 5.68
N PHE A 814 36.93 30.38 5.16
CA PHE A 814 38.35 29.91 5.09
C PHE A 814 39.24 30.78 4.17
N ASN A 815 38.65 31.54 3.23
CA ASN A 815 39.43 32.41 2.34
C ASN A 815 39.84 33.71 3.03
N LYS A 816 38.98 34.20 3.92
CA LYS A 816 39.21 35.41 4.68
C LYS A 816 39.72 35.15 6.08
N GLU A 817 39.73 33.90 6.50
CA GLU A 817 40.06 33.47 7.86
C GLU A 817 39.24 34.22 8.91
N GLU A 818 37.92 34.40 8.66
CA GLU A 818 36.99 35.08 9.56
C GLU A 818 35.70 34.30 9.82
N ILE A 819 35.13 34.43 11.02
CA ILE A 819 33.81 33.92 11.37
C ILE A 819 32.75 34.80 10.70
N LYS A 820 31.87 34.21 9.91
CA LYS A 820 30.73 34.91 9.33
C LYS A 820 29.56 35.01 10.28
N ASP A 821 29.30 33.91 10.95
CA ASP A 821 28.20 33.76 11.90
C ASP A 821 28.48 32.58 12.82
N TYR A 822 27.87 32.54 13.99
CA TYR A 822 27.83 31.36 14.83
C TYR A 822 26.53 31.27 15.59
N LYS A 823 26.10 30.05 15.93
CA LYS A 823 24.86 29.78 16.67
C LYS A 823 25.18 28.79 17.80
N LEU A 824 24.90 29.21 19.04
CA LEU A 824 24.83 28.28 20.16
C LEU A 824 23.55 27.47 20.04
N LEU A 825 23.66 26.16 19.95
CA LEU A 825 22.55 25.28 19.63
C LEU A 825 22.01 24.54 20.85
N GLU A 826 22.87 24.15 21.79
CA GLU A 826 22.46 23.46 23.01
C GLU A 826 23.42 23.73 24.15
N GLU A 827 22.85 23.80 25.35
CA GLU A 827 23.57 23.75 26.63
C GLU A 827 22.97 22.60 27.47
N TRP A 828 23.84 21.77 28.08
CA TRP A 828 23.43 20.69 28.97
C TRP A 828 24.04 20.82 30.36
#